data_cc98d5eace4062649fc6b521be2b2618
#
_entry.id   cc98d5eace4062649fc6b521be2b2618
#
_cell.length_a   1.000
_cell.length_b   1.000
_cell.length_c   1.000
_cell.angle_alpha   90.00
_cell.angle_beta   90.00
_cell.angle_gamma   90.00
#
_symmetry.space_group_name_H-M   'P 1'
#
loop_
_entity.id
_entity.type
_entity.pdbx_description
1 polymer ?
#
loop_
_entity_poly.entity_id
_entity_poly.type
_entity_poly.pdbx_seq_one_letter_code
_entity_poly.pdbx_strand_id
1 'polypeptide(L)'
;MQLLDIWRRQQAAAGSRQLLYTWRSRPSEPAAREHHVARGKKRKHNEVENMFCTNCGQWGHRTTVCPNPKFCYECWGLGHMFAECDERPVAPRTTHGGQWPNIHVLRLAFRALVHAECDHERSEKQDWEEEEVEVTWLQDLSFAVLTLQFPFPLKVGDKVFVDEENGYGWRHYGKIVEVRLTLKVTVVKVQLQRPHWHDMDPYPSLCKVISDWHGTNFEIQRKALLKADVQTRCMSAVVLTAVLEIKYRRHVVRRREYRDMSVEEVMAMLEDYNLPARVPWEDLNFSQMKAVAAALDGQHSGAGAVTLIKGPPGTGKTHTGVCAVLAMASKAVRGEKILVTAPSNKCVDHFAKKLVGKVRIVRIFSKSQVEEGEIDVALLPYALHKMSDTEGKAALRGAQVVCCTLITAGCKALERVKFKNVVVDEAAQATVPEVLVALVNECKNLLMIGDDDQMKPQVHSKQALHGGLDVSLFQRLNRGGFPTLLLNVQYRMHPALSRWPMQRFYRGMVRDGVRTNQRTLDLHKPFPFPTEGLPKVMVDVRGEEAEVWPSFKNEAEAEMVLRVVHKFLDCGLQPERLCVLTPYDGQEAHLKMKMEEHNVDVEVTTADGFQGQERDVVILSTVRTRQVGFLNDRRRLNVAVTRAKFALVVVGNTWLLRRDVYWRSMVDHYQAQGCFVQVILSNYIRGE
;
A
#
# COMPACT_ATOMS: atom_id res chain seq x y z
N MET A 1 -36.92 -2.36 -15.02
CA MET A 1 -37.85 -2.92 -13.98
C MET A 1 -37.31 -4.21 -13.36
N GLN A 2 -36.83 -5.17 -14.13
CA GLN A 2 -36.30 -6.45 -13.59
C GLN A 2 -35.08 -6.29 -12.66
N LEU A 3 -34.16 -5.38 -12.94
CA LEU A 3 -32.94 -5.13 -12.15
C LEU A 3 -33.21 -4.51 -10.77
N LEU A 4 -34.20 -3.64 -10.68
CA LEU A 4 -34.65 -3.05 -9.41
C LEU A 4 -35.25 -4.12 -8.47
N ASP A 5 -35.91 -5.11 -9.03
CA ASP A 5 -36.49 -6.22 -8.26
C ASP A 5 -35.40 -7.19 -7.77
N ILE A 6 -34.35 -7.44 -8.57
CA ILE A 6 -33.19 -8.23 -8.15
C ILE A 6 -32.46 -7.52 -7.01
N TRP A 7 -32.23 -6.22 -7.15
CA TRP A 7 -31.58 -5.42 -6.11
C TRP A 7 -32.41 -5.33 -4.82
N ARG A 8 -33.72 -5.12 -4.94
CA ARG A 8 -34.65 -5.12 -3.78
C ARG A 8 -34.70 -6.47 -3.08
N ARG A 9 -34.61 -7.58 -3.80
CA ARG A 9 -34.51 -8.95 -3.23
C ARG A 9 -33.18 -9.15 -2.50
N GLN A 10 -32.08 -8.63 -3.02
CA GLN A 10 -30.78 -8.66 -2.34
C GLN A 10 -30.76 -7.82 -1.06
N GLN A 11 -31.48 -6.67 -1.02
CA GLN A 11 -31.59 -5.80 0.16
C GLN A 11 -32.60 -6.30 1.21
N ALA A 12 -33.70 -6.89 0.80
CA ALA A 12 -34.67 -7.49 1.71
C ALA A 12 -34.14 -8.69 2.49
N ALA A 13 -33.08 -9.35 1.94
CA ALA A 13 -32.34 -10.41 2.60
C ALA A 13 -31.36 -9.91 3.69
N ALA A 14 -31.08 -8.60 3.74
CA ALA A 14 -30.17 -7.97 4.68
C ALA A 14 -30.92 -6.99 5.61
N GLY A 15 -31.72 -7.51 6.53
CA GLY A 15 -32.64 -6.82 7.45
C GLY A 15 -32.24 -5.39 7.86
N SER A 16 -33.04 -4.42 7.41
CA SER A 16 -32.82 -2.99 7.62
C SER A 16 -33.48 -2.49 8.91
N ARG A 17 -32.71 -1.85 9.77
CA ARG A 17 -33.18 -0.79 10.67
C ARG A 17 -32.39 0.47 10.42
N GLN A 18 -33.02 1.47 9.83
CA GLN A 18 -32.51 2.83 9.69
C GLN A 18 -32.57 3.56 11.05
N LEU A 19 -31.41 4.10 11.47
CA LEU A 19 -31.36 5.15 12.48
C LEU A 19 -30.96 6.46 11.78
N LEU A 20 -31.94 7.36 11.72
CA LEU A 20 -31.82 8.75 11.28
C LEU A 20 -31.11 9.57 12.38
N TYR A 21 -29.93 10.14 12.08
CA TYR A 21 -29.34 11.22 12.88
C TYR A 21 -29.44 12.55 12.14
N THR A 22 -30.25 13.45 12.71
CA THR A 22 -30.38 14.85 12.30
C THR A 22 -29.26 15.69 12.86
N TRP A 23 -28.54 16.42 12.00
CA TRP A 23 -27.59 17.45 12.39
C TRP A 23 -28.29 18.82 12.41
N ARG A 24 -28.29 19.46 13.58
CA ARG A 24 -28.67 20.86 13.74
C ARG A 24 -27.53 21.78 13.37
N SER A 25 -27.84 22.74 12.53
CA SER A 25 -27.05 23.91 12.15
C SER A 25 -26.87 24.91 13.30
N ARG A 26 -25.72 25.58 13.37
CA ARG A 26 -25.53 26.82 14.15
C ARG A 26 -25.00 27.95 13.26
N PRO A 27 -25.23 29.22 13.64
CA PRO A 27 -25.39 30.32 12.73
C PRO A 27 -24.17 31.26 12.58
N SER A 28 -24.18 31.91 11.42
CA SER A 28 -23.75 33.26 10.96
C SER A 28 -22.76 34.14 11.76
N GLU A 29 -21.83 34.62 11.00
CA GLU A 29 -20.97 35.79 10.87
C GLU A 29 -21.18 37.03 11.79
N PRO A 30 -20.09 37.88 11.80
CA PRO A 30 -20.31 39.22 11.30
C PRO A 30 -19.23 39.82 10.35
N ALA A 31 -19.75 40.68 9.58
CA ALA A 31 -19.39 41.68 8.59
C ALA A 31 -17.99 42.28 8.50
N ALA A 32 -17.68 42.62 7.24
CA ALA A 32 -16.54 43.34 6.70
C ALA A 32 -16.45 44.79 7.14
N ARG A 33 -15.22 45.32 7.21
CA ARG A 33 -14.91 46.74 7.15
C ARG A 33 -14.01 47.01 5.92
N GLU A 34 -14.54 47.88 5.07
CA GLU A 34 -13.81 48.50 3.98
C GLU A 34 -12.81 49.53 4.51
N HIS A 35 -11.63 49.58 3.90
CA HIS A 35 -10.75 50.73 3.99
C HIS A 35 -10.30 51.18 2.58
N HIS A 36 -10.68 52.38 2.26
CA HIS A 36 -10.20 53.17 1.12
C HIS A 36 -8.69 53.38 1.19
N VAL A 37 -8.00 53.22 0.07
CA VAL A 37 -6.65 53.73 -0.15
C VAL A 37 -6.58 54.49 -1.46
N ALA A 38 -5.97 55.62 -1.39
CA ALA A 38 -5.86 56.69 -2.39
C ALA A 38 -5.01 56.32 -3.60
N ARG A 39 -5.34 57.00 -4.69
CA ARG A 39 -4.64 57.01 -5.99
C ARG A 39 -3.24 57.63 -5.88
N GLY A 40 -2.21 56.94 -6.42
CA GLY A 40 -0.86 57.48 -6.62
C GLY A 40 -0.06 56.81 -7.74
N LYS A 41 0.03 57.47 -8.88
CA LYS A 41 1.05 57.42 -9.96
C LYS A 41 1.36 56.10 -10.67
N LYS A 42 0.83 55.96 -11.88
CA LYS A 42 1.29 55.04 -12.95
C LYS A 42 2.76 55.32 -13.33
N ARG A 43 3.63 54.29 -13.17
CA ARG A 43 4.87 54.13 -13.97
C ARG A 43 5.34 52.69 -13.97
N LYS A 44 5.54 52.09 -15.18
CA LYS A 44 6.21 50.82 -15.50
C LYS A 44 5.53 49.54 -14.96
N HIS A 45 4.41 49.17 -15.58
CA HIS A 45 3.64 47.97 -15.21
C HIS A 45 4.08 46.68 -15.94
N ASN A 46 4.83 46.74 -17.03
CA ASN A 46 5.00 45.58 -17.92
C ASN A 46 6.22 44.70 -17.66
N GLU A 47 7.18 45.08 -16.79
CA GLU A 47 8.34 44.23 -16.47
C GLU A 47 8.15 43.35 -15.24
N VAL A 48 7.25 43.72 -14.33
CA VAL A 48 7.06 43.04 -13.06
C VAL A 48 6.09 41.85 -13.17
N GLU A 49 5.12 41.91 -14.08
CA GLU A 49 4.13 40.84 -14.31
C GLU A 49 4.75 39.51 -14.79
N ASN A 50 5.90 39.59 -15.46
CA ASN A 50 6.64 38.43 -15.97
C ASN A 50 7.75 37.91 -15.03
N MET A 51 7.86 38.43 -13.81
CA MET A 51 8.86 37.99 -12.85
C MET A 51 8.32 36.87 -11.95
N PHE A 52 9.00 35.76 -11.98
CA PHE A 52 8.71 34.61 -11.12
C PHE A 52 9.42 34.75 -9.79
N CYS A 53 8.68 34.72 -8.68
CA CYS A 53 9.24 34.77 -7.34
C CYS A 53 9.64 33.35 -6.87
N THR A 54 10.91 33.10 -6.68
CA THR A 54 11.41 31.81 -6.20
C THR A 54 11.09 31.53 -4.73
N ASN A 55 10.70 32.53 -3.95
CA ASN A 55 10.30 32.36 -2.56
C ASN A 55 8.86 31.83 -2.40
N CYS A 56 7.91 32.34 -3.19
CA CYS A 56 6.49 31.92 -3.06
C CYS A 56 5.95 31.22 -4.31
N GLY A 57 6.73 31.14 -5.39
CA GLY A 57 6.34 30.50 -6.65
C GLY A 57 5.24 31.23 -7.43
N GLN A 58 5.02 32.53 -7.20
CA GLN A 58 4.04 33.33 -7.91
C GLN A 58 4.70 34.29 -8.89
N TRP A 59 3.98 34.63 -9.96
CA TRP A 59 4.37 35.68 -10.90
C TRP A 59 3.95 37.05 -10.36
N GLY A 60 4.63 38.10 -10.80
CA GLY A 60 4.25 39.49 -10.54
C GLY A 60 5.12 40.21 -9.51
N HIS A 61 6.16 39.59 -8.94
CA HIS A 61 7.12 40.23 -8.07
C HIS A 61 8.46 39.51 -8.00
N ARG A 62 9.51 40.22 -7.58
CA ARG A 62 10.84 39.63 -7.33
C ARG A 62 10.89 38.91 -5.97
N THR A 63 11.73 37.89 -5.86
CA THR A 63 11.98 37.16 -4.62
C THR A 63 12.37 38.08 -3.45
N THR A 64 13.15 39.14 -3.73
CA THR A 64 13.62 40.13 -2.74
C THR A 64 12.52 41.00 -2.13
N VAL A 65 11.39 41.15 -2.83
CA VAL A 65 10.23 41.95 -2.39
C VAL A 65 8.99 41.08 -2.18
N CYS A 66 9.17 39.80 -1.99
CA CYS A 66 8.09 38.87 -1.74
C CYS A 66 7.38 39.21 -0.41
N PRO A 67 6.03 39.33 -0.41
CA PRO A 67 5.27 39.60 0.80
C PRO A 67 5.16 38.37 1.73
N ASN A 68 5.45 37.17 1.20
CA ASN A 68 5.45 35.97 2.04
C ASN A 68 6.76 35.85 2.82
N PRO A 69 6.74 35.22 4.01
CA PRO A 69 7.95 34.98 4.78
C PRO A 69 9.04 34.33 3.92
N LYS A 70 10.28 34.74 4.11
CA LYS A 70 11.43 34.13 3.45
C LYS A 70 11.44 32.63 3.76
N PHE A 71 11.69 31.80 2.76
CA PHE A 71 11.71 30.36 2.87
C PHE A 71 13.09 29.83 2.54
N CYS A 72 13.70 29.15 3.48
CA CYS A 72 14.98 28.51 3.28
C CYS A 72 14.83 27.11 2.67
N TYR A 73 15.44 26.88 1.54
CA TYR A 73 15.40 25.60 0.84
C TYR A 73 16.35 24.54 1.43
N GLU A 74 17.24 24.92 2.34
CA GLU A 74 18.15 23.98 3.02
C GLU A 74 17.53 23.42 4.31
N CYS A 75 17.08 24.28 5.22
CA CYS A 75 16.51 23.83 6.49
C CYS A 75 14.99 23.76 6.50
N TRP A 76 14.31 24.20 5.43
CA TRP A 76 12.85 24.27 5.30
C TRP A 76 12.17 25.19 6.30
N GLY A 77 12.95 26.05 6.94
CA GLY A 77 12.45 27.06 7.87
C GLY A 77 11.91 28.32 7.18
N LEU A 78 11.02 29.02 7.86
CA LEU A 78 10.53 30.35 7.45
C LEU A 78 11.36 31.43 8.17
N GLY A 79 11.57 32.56 7.51
CA GLY A 79 12.19 33.75 8.09
C GLY A 79 13.59 34.09 7.57
N HIS A 80 14.28 33.18 6.89
CA HIS A 80 15.60 33.41 6.28
C HIS A 80 15.71 32.82 4.87
N MET A 81 16.71 33.21 4.12
CA MET A 81 17.05 32.69 2.80
C MET A 81 18.19 31.68 2.89
N PHE A 82 18.38 30.86 1.84
CA PHE A 82 19.44 29.88 1.72
C PHE A 82 20.83 30.39 2.17
N ALA A 83 21.19 31.59 1.74
CA ALA A 83 22.48 32.19 2.09
C ALA A 83 22.64 32.58 3.58
N GLU A 84 21.56 32.54 4.33
CA GLU A 84 21.48 32.91 5.76
C GLU A 84 21.23 31.69 6.65
N CYS A 85 21.34 30.46 6.08
CA CYS A 85 20.98 29.22 6.77
C CYS A 85 22.18 28.58 7.47
N ASP A 86 22.12 28.54 8.79
CA ASP A 86 23.14 27.90 9.65
C ASP A 86 22.75 26.46 10.05
N GLU A 87 21.57 25.99 9.66
CA GLU A 87 21.03 24.69 10.07
C GLU A 87 21.14 23.64 8.99
N ARG A 88 21.41 22.40 9.38
CA ARG A 88 21.31 21.23 8.49
C ARG A 88 19.85 21.03 8.05
N PRO A 89 19.58 20.49 6.85
CA PRO A 89 18.23 20.38 6.33
C PRO A 89 17.32 19.61 7.28
N VAL A 90 16.31 20.31 7.80
CA VAL A 90 15.19 19.71 8.53
C VAL A 90 14.02 19.63 7.56
N ALA A 91 13.48 18.45 7.39
CA ALA A 91 12.31 18.24 6.50
C ALA A 91 11.14 19.14 6.94
N PRO A 92 10.40 19.75 6.00
CA PRO A 92 9.32 20.66 6.34
C PRO A 92 8.26 19.93 7.16
N ARG A 93 7.93 20.44 8.33
CA ARG A 93 6.74 20.00 9.05
C ARG A 93 5.55 20.40 8.20
N THR A 94 4.90 19.42 7.57
CA THR A 94 3.59 19.64 6.98
C THR A 94 2.66 19.99 8.13
N THR A 95 2.30 21.26 8.25
CA THR A 95 1.27 21.68 9.18
C THR A 95 0.04 20.84 8.91
N HIS A 96 -0.53 20.23 9.93
CA HIS A 96 -1.76 19.47 9.82
C HIS A 96 -2.82 20.34 9.12
N GLY A 97 -3.15 20.03 7.86
CA GLY A 97 -4.07 20.84 7.05
C GLY A 97 -3.44 21.94 6.20
N GLY A 98 -2.11 21.99 6.08
CA GLY A 98 -1.42 22.95 5.21
C GLY A 98 -1.57 22.64 3.74
N GLN A 99 -2.04 23.62 2.96
CA GLN A 99 -2.08 23.57 1.51
C GLN A 99 -0.70 23.91 0.96
N TRP A 100 -0.30 23.24 -0.11
CA TRP A 100 0.91 23.61 -0.84
C TRP A 100 0.63 24.88 -1.64
N PRO A 101 1.38 25.97 -1.45
CA PRO A 101 1.13 27.23 -2.15
C PRO A 101 1.26 27.10 -3.66
N ASN A 102 2.12 26.22 -4.15
CA ASN A 102 2.26 25.87 -5.57
C ASN A 102 3.10 24.59 -5.75
N ILE A 103 3.15 24.11 -7.02
CA ILE A 103 3.86 22.87 -7.37
C ILE A 103 5.38 23.00 -7.16
N HIS A 104 5.95 24.18 -7.28
CA HIS A 104 7.38 24.40 -7.05
C HIS A 104 7.77 24.12 -5.58
N VAL A 105 7.00 24.66 -4.62
CA VAL A 105 7.22 24.43 -3.20
C VAL A 105 7.00 22.96 -2.85
N LEU A 106 5.95 22.34 -3.38
CA LEU A 106 5.72 20.90 -3.23
C LEU A 106 6.91 20.09 -3.75
N ARG A 107 7.43 20.41 -4.94
CA ARG A 107 8.59 19.75 -5.52
C ARG A 107 9.80 19.83 -4.60
N LEU A 108 10.13 21.01 -4.11
CA LEU A 108 11.29 21.23 -3.25
C LEU A 108 11.16 20.43 -1.95
N ALA A 109 9.98 20.46 -1.33
CA ALA A 109 9.70 19.70 -0.12
C ALA A 109 9.88 18.19 -0.34
N PHE A 110 9.20 17.61 -1.32
CA PHE A 110 9.32 16.17 -1.55
C PHE A 110 10.67 15.75 -2.12
N ARG A 111 11.38 16.63 -2.85
CA ARG A 111 12.75 16.34 -3.28
C ARG A 111 13.68 16.13 -2.08
N ALA A 112 13.59 16.96 -1.06
CA ALA A 112 14.39 16.78 0.16
C ALA A 112 14.02 15.50 0.92
N LEU A 113 12.72 15.18 1.01
CA LEU A 113 12.27 13.95 1.69
C LEU A 113 12.68 12.68 0.93
N VAL A 114 12.59 12.69 -0.40
CA VAL A 114 13.07 11.61 -1.26
C VAL A 114 14.59 11.47 -1.15
N HIS A 115 15.32 12.58 -1.01
CA HIS A 115 16.77 12.55 -0.81
C HIS A 115 17.14 11.96 0.55
N ALA A 116 16.45 12.37 1.63
CA ALA A 116 16.67 11.83 2.96
C ALA A 116 16.39 10.31 3.05
N GLU A 117 15.36 9.83 2.35
CA GLU A 117 15.09 8.39 2.26
C GLU A 117 16.15 7.66 1.44
N CYS A 118 16.56 8.24 0.31
CA CYS A 118 17.63 7.72 -0.54
C CYS A 118 18.96 7.63 0.22
N ASP A 119 19.32 8.67 0.98
CA ASP A 119 20.57 8.69 1.74
C ASP A 119 20.54 7.69 2.91
N HIS A 120 19.38 7.53 3.55
CA HIS A 120 19.21 6.51 4.58
C HIS A 120 19.39 5.10 4.01
N GLU A 121 18.70 4.77 2.92
CA GLU A 121 18.83 3.46 2.28
C GLU A 121 20.24 3.23 1.73
N ARG A 122 20.87 4.30 1.22
CA ARG A 122 22.28 4.24 0.79
C ARG A 122 23.20 3.91 1.96
N SER A 123 23.09 4.60 3.08
CA SER A 123 23.93 4.39 4.26
C SER A 123 23.80 3.00 4.87
N GLU A 124 22.62 2.35 4.68
CA GLU A 124 22.43 0.98 5.14
C GLU A 124 22.95 -0.07 4.16
N LYS A 125 22.94 0.20 2.86
CA LYS A 125 23.12 -0.82 1.83
C LYS A 125 24.30 -0.60 0.88
N GLN A 126 24.61 0.64 0.46
CA GLN A 126 25.57 0.88 -0.63
C GLN A 126 27.00 0.57 -0.23
N ASP A 127 27.36 0.92 1.00
CA ASP A 127 28.72 0.78 1.52
C ASP A 127 28.86 -0.47 2.40
N TRP A 128 27.81 -1.33 2.40
CA TRP A 128 27.87 -2.55 3.17
C TRP A 128 28.73 -3.60 2.46
N GLU A 129 29.75 -4.02 3.15
CA GLU A 129 30.61 -5.14 2.77
C GLU A 129 30.92 -5.98 4.01
N GLU A 130 31.12 -7.27 3.82
CA GLU A 130 31.55 -8.21 4.86
C GLU A 130 32.64 -9.09 4.29
N GLU A 131 33.75 -9.17 5.00
CA GLU A 131 34.93 -9.97 4.67
C GLU A 131 34.90 -11.28 5.45
N GLU A 132 35.71 -12.28 5.04
CA GLU A 132 35.79 -13.61 5.68
C GLU A 132 34.43 -14.33 5.82
N VAL A 133 33.54 -14.16 4.83
CA VAL A 133 32.22 -14.81 4.82
C VAL A 133 32.37 -16.28 4.43
N GLU A 134 31.92 -17.19 5.30
CA GLU A 134 31.87 -18.61 4.98
C GLU A 134 30.88 -18.88 3.85
N VAL A 135 31.37 -19.58 2.81
CA VAL A 135 30.59 -19.93 1.63
C VAL A 135 30.46 -21.44 1.48
N THR A 136 29.26 -21.92 1.31
CA THR A 136 28.96 -23.28 0.87
C THR A 136 28.37 -23.24 -0.53
N TRP A 137 29.09 -23.79 -1.50
CA TRP A 137 28.66 -23.89 -2.88
C TRP A 137 27.71 -25.07 -3.08
N LEU A 138 26.57 -24.86 -3.73
CA LEU A 138 25.65 -25.95 -4.05
C LEU A 138 26.12 -26.68 -5.32
N GLN A 139 25.69 -27.95 -5.48
CA GLN A 139 26.21 -28.86 -6.51
C GLN A 139 26.14 -28.36 -7.94
N ASP A 140 25.18 -27.51 -8.26
CA ASP A 140 25.02 -26.92 -9.60
C ASP A 140 25.76 -25.59 -9.76
N LEU A 141 26.43 -25.13 -8.70
CA LEU A 141 27.18 -23.86 -8.63
C LEU A 141 26.36 -22.62 -9.04
N SER A 142 25.07 -22.77 -9.24
CA SER A 142 24.16 -21.64 -9.51
C SER A 142 23.74 -20.94 -8.23
N PHE A 143 24.07 -21.51 -7.06
CA PHE A 143 23.77 -20.93 -5.76
C PHE A 143 24.97 -21.01 -4.83
N ALA A 144 25.14 -19.94 -4.04
CA ALA A 144 26.04 -19.89 -2.89
C ALA A 144 25.19 -19.71 -1.62
N VAL A 145 25.53 -20.44 -0.56
CA VAL A 145 24.99 -20.24 0.77
C VAL A 145 26.05 -19.58 1.61
N LEU A 146 25.77 -18.36 2.06
CA LEU A 146 26.66 -17.50 2.83
C LEU A 146 26.25 -17.53 4.29
N THR A 147 27.22 -17.63 5.19
CA THR A 147 27.04 -17.51 6.63
C THR A 147 27.59 -16.17 7.09
N LEU A 148 26.71 -15.22 7.39
CA LEU A 148 27.03 -13.83 7.68
C LEU A 148 26.83 -13.53 9.17
N GLN A 149 27.59 -12.59 9.71
CA GLN A 149 27.39 -12.10 11.06
C GLN A 149 26.27 -11.03 11.11
N PHE A 150 25.82 -10.67 12.28
CA PHE A 150 24.79 -9.66 12.49
C PHE A 150 25.41 -8.26 12.66
N PRO A 151 24.74 -7.15 12.23
CA PRO A 151 23.45 -7.08 11.53
C PRO A 151 23.56 -7.21 10.02
N PHE A 152 22.63 -7.93 9.38
CA PHE A 152 22.57 -8.09 7.94
C PHE A 152 21.50 -7.14 7.33
N PRO A 153 21.87 -6.07 6.61
CA PRO A 153 20.93 -5.04 6.16
C PRO A 153 20.20 -5.37 4.87
N LEU A 154 20.64 -6.41 4.14
CA LEU A 154 20.07 -6.75 2.84
C LEU A 154 18.90 -7.72 2.95
N LYS A 155 18.02 -7.71 1.94
CA LYS A 155 16.77 -8.49 1.90
C LYS A 155 16.75 -9.40 0.68
N VAL A 156 15.83 -10.37 0.68
CA VAL A 156 15.53 -11.15 -0.53
C VAL A 156 15.19 -10.19 -1.67
N GLY A 157 15.87 -10.37 -2.78
CA GLY A 157 15.78 -9.49 -3.94
C GLY A 157 16.95 -8.50 -4.10
N ASP A 158 17.66 -8.16 -3.04
CA ASP A 158 18.85 -7.31 -3.14
C ASP A 158 19.97 -8.03 -3.89
N LYS A 159 20.83 -7.25 -4.52
CA LYS A 159 21.93 -7.72 -5.36
C LYS A 159 23.25 -7.56 -4.63
N VAL A 160 24.13 -8.51 -4.83
CA VAL A 160 25.45 -8.54 -4.20
C VAL A 160 26.52 -8.97 -5.19
N PHE A 161 27.75 -8.50 -4.95
CA PHE A 161 28.94 -9.11 -5.50
C PHE A 161 29.51 -10.07 -4.45
N VAL A 162 29.94 -11.23 -4.90
CA VAL A 162 30.68 -12.21 -4.11
C VAL A 162 32.07 -12.26 -4.71
N ASP A 163 33.08 -11.79 -3.98
CA ASP A 163 34.45 -11.64 -4.41
C ASP A 163 35.37 -12.62 -3.67
N GLU A 164 36.46 -13.02 -4.31
CA GLU A 164 37.55 -13.71 -3.63
C GLU A 164 38.27 -12.75 -2.68
N GLU A 165 38.59 -13.21 -1.47
CA GLU A 165 39.15 -12.39 -0.40
C GLU A 165 40.52 -11.78 -0.73
N ASN A 166 41.30 -12.42 -1.58
CA ASN A 166 42.68 -12.03 -1.93
C ASN A 166 42.81 -11.16 -3.18
N GLY A 167 41.74 -10.75 -3.82
CA GLY A 167 41.73 -9.74 -4.90
C GLY A 167 42.34 -10.17 -6.23
N TYR A 168 42.58 -11.44 -6.45
CA TYR A 168 43.29 -11.93 -7.65
C TYR A 168 42.42 -12.63 -8.68
N GLY A 169 41.12 -12.59 -8.59
CA GLY A 169 40.61 -13.35 -9.67
C GLY A 169 39.17 -13.22 -10.05
N TRP A 170 38.25 -13.32 -9.18
CA TRP A 170 36.87 -13.45 -9.64
C TRP A 170 35.90 -12.63 -8.79
N ARG A 171 34.96 -12.04 -9.49
CA ARG A 171 33.84 -11.35 -8.92
C ARG A 171 32.55 -11.92 -9.52
N HIS A 172 31.70 -12.49 -8.69
CA HIS A 172 30.42 -12.99 -9.11
C HIS A 172 29.30 -12.06 -8.68
N TYR A 173 28.44 -11.80 -9.64
CA TYR A 173 27.23 -11.06 -9.39
C TYR A 173 26.12 -12.03 -9.03
N GLY A 174 25.45 -11.76 -7.94
CA GLY A 174 24.38 -12.61 -7.47
C GLY A 174 23.20 -11.84 -6.91
N LYS A 175 22.12 -12.57 -6.66
CA LYS A 175 20.92 -12.06 -6.06
C LYS A 175 20.54 -12.88 -4.85
N ILE A 176 20.18 -12.22 -3.77
CA ILE A 176 19.67 -12.87 -2.56
C ILE A 176 18.30 -13.46 -2.84
N VAL A 177 18.17 -14.77 -2.74
CA VAL A 177 16.91 -15.50 -2.96
C VAL A 177 16.29 -15.98 -1.65
N GLU A 178 17.10 -16.09 -0.59
CA GLU A 178 16.63 -16.53 0.71
C GLU A 178 17.48 -15.90 1.82
N VAL A 179 16.87 -15.51 2.91
CA VAL A 179 17.51 -15.03 4.13
C VAL A 179 16.92 -15.80 5.31
N ARG A 180 17.74 -16.55 6.02
CA ARG A 180 17.37 -17.26 7.25
C ARG A 180 18.10 -16.69 8.44
N LEU A 181 17.38 -16.13 9.39
CA LEU A 181 17.94 -15.63 10.63
C LEU A 181 18.03 -16.77 11.64
N THR A 182 19.21 -17.02 12.16
CA THR A 182 19.41 -17.93 13.28
C THR A 182 19.77 -17.15 14.55
N LEU A 183 19.94 -17.84 15.68
CA LEU A 183 20.27 -17.18 16.95
C LEU A 183 21.66 -16.51 16.98
N LYS A 184 22.54 -16.85 16.07
CA LYS A 184 23.94 -16.38 16.06
C LYS A 184 24.39 -15.80 14.73
N VAL A 185 23.83 -16.29 13.65
CA VAL A 185 24.28 -15.94 12.29
C VAL A 185 23.09 -15.79 11.35
N THR A 186 23.27 -15.04 10.27
CA THR A 186 22.33 -14.96 9.16
C THR A 186 22.80 -15.88 8.04
N VAL A 187 21.96 -16.81 7.63
CA VAL A 187 22.23 -17.67 6.48
C VAL A 187 21.54 -17.09 5.26
N VAL A 188 22.31 -16.79 4.23
CA VAL A 188 21.82 -16.14 3.01
C VAL A 188 22.10 -17.03 1.81
N LYS A 189 21.07 -17.37 1.05
CA LYS A 189 21.20 -18.05 -0.23
C LYS A 189 21.21 -17.04 -1.36
N VAL A 190 22.29 -17.05 -2.14
CA VAL A 190 22.51 -16.17 -3.28
C VAL A 190 22.43 -16.98 -4.57
N GLN A 191 21.59 -16.55 -5.50
CA GLN A 191 21.56 -17.07 -6.85
C GLN A 191 22.54 -16.29 -7.71
N LEU A 192 23.52 -16.97 -8.27
CA LEU A 192 24.60 -16.36 -9.07
C LEU A 192 24.22 -16.28 -10.54
N GLN A 193 24.59 -15.17 -11.20
CA GLN A 193 24.37 -14.99 -12.63
C GLN A 193 25.55 -15.52 -13.44
N ARG A 194 25.31 -16.59 -14.21
CA ARG A 194 26.23 -17.19 -15.20
C ARG A 194 27.68 -17.28 -14.74
N PRO A 195 28.01 -18.25 -13.92
CA PRO A 195 29.40 -18.50 -13.59
C PRO A 195 30.15 -19.05 -14.82
N HIS A 196 31.26 -18.45 -15.18
CA HIS A 196 32.25 -19.04 -16.09
C HIS A 196 33.19 -19.96 -15.26
N TRP A 197 32.71 -21.15 -14.95
CA TRP A 197 33.29 -22.04 -13.94
C TRP A 197 34.48 -22.89 -14.40
N HIS A 198 35.02 -22.66 -15.58
CA HIS A 198 36.02 -23.59 -16.15
C HIS A 198 37.40 -23.52 -15.54
N ASP A 199 37.72 -22.53 -14.67
CA ASP A 199 39.06 -22.28 -14.21
C ASP A 199 39.28 -22.28 -12.67
N MET A 200 38.28 -22.75 -11.90
CA MET A 200 38.34 -22.66 -10.43
C MET A 200 38.25 -24.03 -9.76
N ASP A 201 39.42 -24.52 -9.32
CA ASP A 201 39.53 -25.68 -8.43
C ASP A 201 40.75 -25.50 -7.50
N PRO A 202 40.60 -25.44 -6.16
CA PRO A 202 39.37 -25.57 -5.39
C PRO A 202 38.57 -24.25 -5.26
N TYR A 203 37.23 -24.37 -5.09
CA TYR A 203 36.39 -23.21 -4.75
C TYR A 203 36.75 -22.67 -3.37
N PRO A 204 36.80 -21.35 -3.18
CA PRO A 204 37.10 -20.78 -1.88
C PRO A 204 36.00 -21.08 -0.85
N SER A 205 36.41 -21.36 0.35
CA SER A 205 35.54 -21.51 1.51
C SER A 205 35.17 -20.17 2.18
N LEU A 206 35.97 -19.13 1.90
CA LEU A 206 35.78 -17.77 2.39
C LEU A 206 35.71 -16.80 1.22
N CYS A 207 34.84 -15.80 1.33
CA CYS A 207 34.71 -14.75 0.31
C CYS A 207 34.37 -13.40 0.97
N LYS A 208 34.51 -12.34 0.17
CA LYS A 208 34.00 -11.00 0.49
C LYS A 208 32.67 -10.79 -0.19
N VAL A 209 31.69 -10.25 0.53
CA VAL A 209 30.36 -9.93 0.00
C VAL A 209 30.14 -8.42 0.02
N ILE A 210 29.75 -7.85 -1.11
CA ILE A 210 29.58 -6.41 -1.30
C ILE A 210 28.17 -6.15 -1.86
N SER A 211 27.47 -5.16 -1.32
CA SER A 211 26.15 -4.75 -1.82
C SER A 211 26.22 -4.05 -3.18
N ASP A 212 25.36 -4.43 -4.12
CA ASP A 212 25.12 -3.74 -5.41
C ASP A 212 23.83 -2.90 -5.35
N TRP A 213 23.83 -1.90 -4.49
CA TRP A 213 22.66 -1.03 -4.32
C TRP A 213 22.64 0.11 -5.34
N HIS A 214 21.48 0.35 -5.95
CA HIS A 214 21.25 1.42 -6.91
C HIS A 214 19.99 2.22 -6.61
N GLY A 215 20.13 3.53 -6.41
CA GLY A 215 19.03 4.46 -6.12
C GLY A 215 18.11 4.81 -7.30
N THR A 216 17.92 3.90 -8.27
CA THR A 216 17.12 4.14 -9.50
C THR A 216 15.69 4.58 -9.21
N ASN A 217 15.05 4.00 -8.20
CA ASN A 217 13.67 4.36 -7.84
C ASN A 217 13.56 5.82 -7.38
N PHE A 218 14.54 6.31 -6.64
CA PHE A 218 14.58 7.70 -6.16
C PHE A 218 14.86 8.68 -7.32
N GLU A 219 15.70 8.28 -8.29
CA GLU A 219 15.92 9.07 -9.50
C GLU A 219 14.66 9.25 -10.35
N ILE A 220 13.87 8.18 -10.49
CA ILE A 220 12.58 8.24 -11.19
C ILE A 220 11.62 9.22 -10.49
N GLN A 221 11.54 9.16 -9.16
CA GLN A 221 10.73 10.08 -8.37
C GLN A 221 11.20 11.53 -8.51
N ARG A 222 12.52 11.78 -8.43
CA ARG A 222 13.11 13.13 -8.63
C ARG A 222 12.81 13.70 -10.02
N LYS A 223 12.90 12.88 -11.07
CA LYS A 223 12.54 13.27 -12.43
C LYS A 223 11.05 13.61 -12.54
N ALA A 224 10.16 12.83 -11.92
CA ALA A 224 8.74 13.12 -11.93
C ALA A 224 8.39 14.42 -11.21
N LEU A 225 9.01 14.69 -10.05
CA LEU A 225 8.88 15.95 -9.32
C LEU A 225 9.33 17.16 -10.17
N LEU A 226 10.46 17.02 -10.88
CA LEU A 226 10.95 18.08 -11.77
C LEU A 226 10.00 18.28 -12.95
N LYS A 227 9.52 17.23 -13.58
CA LYS A 227 8.58 17.28 -14.71
C LYS A 227 7.27 17.94 -14.30
N ALA A 228 6.76 17.63 -13.10
CA ALA A 228 5.54 18.25 -12.57
C ALA A 228 5.66 19.77 -12.39
N ASP A 229 6.84 20.27 -12.01
CA ASP A 229 7.11 21.69 -11.82
C ASP A 229 7.32 22.44 -13.14
N VAL A 230 8.12 21.88 -14.05
CA VAL A 230 8.55 22.57 -15.28
C VAL A 230 7.50 22.50 -16.39
N GLN A 231 6.76 21.41 -16.50
CA GLN A 231 5.78 21.20 -17.56
C GLN A 231 4.37 21.57 -17.13
N THR A 232 3.93 22.78 -17.45
CA THR A 232 2.59 23.31 -17.09
C THR A 232 1.41 22.49 -17.61
N ARG A 233 1.62 21.53 -18.52
CA ARG A 233 0.57 20.70 -19.13
C ARG A 233 0.75 19.19 -18.84
N CYS A 234 1.59 18.84 -17.87
CA CYS A 234 1.82 17.42 -17.53
C CYS A 234 0.61 16.73 -16.88
N MET A 235 -0.32 17.50 -16.33
CA MET A 235 -1.58 17.00 -15.76
C MET A 235 -2.67 18.08 -15.89
N SER A 236 -3.95 17.69 -15.72
CA SER A 236 -5.05 18.65 -15.73
C SER A 236 -5.02 19.56 -14.50
N ALA A 237 -5.63 20.75 -14.62
CA ALA A 237 -5.75 21.69 -13.51
C ALA A 237 -6.46 21.07 -12.29
N VAL A 238 -7.44 20.19 -12.53
CA VAL A 238 -8.17 19.49 -11.45
C VAL A 238 -7.26 18.52 -10.69
N VAL A 239 -6.44 17.74 -11.42
CA VAL A 239 -5.47 16.82 -10.82
C VAL A 239 -4.39 17.60 -10.09
N LEU A 240 -3.86 18.66 -10.69
CA LEU A 240 -2.87 19.53 -10.06
C LEU A 240 -3.40 20.16 -8.76
N THR A 241 -4.65 20.64 -8.76
CA THR A 241 -5.30 21.19 -7.56
C THR A 241 -5.39 20.16 -6.45
N ALA A 242 -5.71 18.91 -6.77
CA ALA A 242 -5.74 17.82 -5.80
C ALA A 242 -4.33 17.51 -5.26
N VAL A 243 -3.32 17.43 -6.13
CA VAL A 243 -1.91 17.20 -5.71
C VAL A 243 -1.43 18.31 -4.77
N LEU A 244 -1.83 19.55 -5.01
CA LEU A 244 -1.50 20.70 -4.16
C LEU A 244 -2.37 20.81 -2.91
N GLU A 245 -3.35 19.93 -2.73
CA GLU A 245 -4.28 19.95 -1.59
C GLU A 245 -4.99 21.31 -1.42
N ILE A 246 -5.14 22.07 -2.51
CA ILE A 246 -5.81 23.36 -2.48
C ILE A 246 -7.27 23.17 -2.10
N LYS A 247 -7.74 23.90 -1.08
CA LYS A 247 -9.12 23.83 -0.62
C LYS A 247 -10.08 23.99 -1.78
N TYR A 248 -10.89 22.97 -1.92
CA TYR A 248 -11.86 22.85 -2.97
C TYR A 248 -12.84 24.05 -2.91
N ARG A 249 -12.64 25.07 -3.74
CA ARG A 249 -13.67 26.05 -3.96
C ARG A 249 -14.78 25.36 -4.75
N ARG A 250 -16.00 25.38 -4.23
CA ARG A 250 -17.22 24.75 -4.82
C ARG A 250 -17.42 24.99 -6.32
N HIS A 251 -16.68 25.91 -6.93
CA HIS A 251 -16.78 26.29 -8.32
C HIS A 251 -16.00 25.41 -9.33
N VAL A 252 -15.03 24.59 -8.87
CA VAL A 252 -14.22 23.77 -9.79
C VAL A 252 -14.87 22.42 -10.08
N VAL A 253 -15.79 21.99 -9.22
CA VAL A 253 -16.55 20.75 -9.42
C VAL A 253 -18.02 20.94 -9.06
N ARG A 254 -18.81 21.37 -10.01
CA ARG A 254 -20.26 21.05 -10.03
C ARG A 254 -20.41 19.56 -10.37
N ARG A 255 -19.82 18.69 -9.56
CA ARG A 255 -20.14 17.27 -9.62
C ARG A 255 -21.35 17.06 -8.72
N ARG A 256 -22.35 16.38 -9.26
CA ARG A 256 -23.41 15.75 -8.47
C ARG A 256 -22.73 15.13 -7.26
N GLU A 257 -23.21 15.42 -6.06
CA GLU A 257 -22.71 14.77 -4.85
C GLU A 257 -23.18 13.32 -4.90
N TYR A 258 -22.35 12.42 -5.48
CA TYR A 258 -22.65 10.99 -5.57
C TYR A 258 -23.06 10.38 -4.22
N ARG A 259 -22.69 11.05 -3.10
CA ARG A 259 -23.12 10.63 -1.77
C ARG A 259 -24.64 10.61 -1.62
N ASP A 260 -25.31 11.58 -2.19
CA ASP A 260 -26.75 11.84 -2.00
C ASP A 260 -27.61 11.24 -3.13
N MET A 261 -26.99 10.68 -4.16
CA MET A 261 -27.72 10.03 -5.26
C MET A 261 -28.48 8.80 -4.78
N SER A 262 -29.71 8.65 -5.24
CA SER A 262 -30.54 7.45 -5.05
C SER A 262 -30.02 6.27 -5.89
N VAL A 263 -30.55 5.07 -5.63
CA VAL A 263 -30.25 3.86 -6.41
C VAL A 263 -30.72 4.03 -7.86
N GLU A 264 -31.93 4.55 -8.02
CA GLU A 264 -32.57 4.77 -9.31
C GLU A 264 -31.76 5.74 -10.17
N GLU A 265 -31.26 6.84 -9.60
CA GLU A 265 -30.41 7.80 -10.31
C GLU A 265 -29.08 7.20 -10.77
N VAL A 266 -28.43 6.38 -9.92
CA VAL A 266 -27.16 5.74 -10.28
C VAL A 266 -27.38 4.66 -11.32
N MET A 267 -28.45 3.87 -11.22
CA MET A 267 -28.78 2.85 -12.21
C MET A 267 -29.12 3.47 -13.56
N ALA A 268 -29.99 4.49 -13.60
CA ALA A 268 -30.30 5.21 -14.84
C ALA A 268 -29.04 5.78 -15.50
N MET A 269 -28.12 6.33 -14.71
CA MET A 269 -26.85 6.85 -15.20
C MET A 269 -25.98 5.73 -15.82
N LEU A 270 -25.90 4.54 -15.20
CA LEU A 270 -25.12 3.42 -15.74
C LEU A 270 -25.80 2.81 -16.99
N GLU A 271 -27.11 2.76 -17.04
CA GLU A 271 -27.90 2.35 -18.21
C GLU A 271 -27.68 3.31 -19.39
N ASP A 272 -27.71 4.63 -19.16
CA ASP A 272 -27.44 5.66 -20.18
C ASP A 272 -26.04 5.51 -20.81
N TYR A 273 -25.09 5.02 -20.03
CA TYR A 273 -23.77 4.72 -20.57
C TYR A 273 -23.77 3.51 -21.52
N ASN A 274 -24.83 2.71 -21.58
CA ASN A 274 -24.91 1.53 -22.45
C ASN A 274 -23.62 0.71 -22.44
N LEU A 275 -23.28 0.18 -21.27
CA LEU A 275 -22.03 -0.56 -21.06
C LEU A 275 -22.14 -1.96 -21.68
N PRO A 276 -21.08 -2.47 -22.32
CA PRO A 276 -21.11 -3.81 -22.90
C PRO A 276 -21.19 -4.89 -21.82
N ALA A 277 -21.77 -6.06 -22.15
CA ALA A 277 -21.97 -7.19 -21.22
C ALA A 277 -20.71 -7.68 -20.49
N ARG A 278 -19.52 -7.41 -21.02
CA ARG A 278 -18.23 -7.72 -20.35
C ARG A 278 -17.95 -6.86 -19.12
N VAL A 279 -18.73 -5.79 -18.89
CA VAL A 279 -18.64 -4.92 -17.70
C VAL A 279 -19.70 -5.39 -16.72
N PRO A 280 -19.34 -6.15 -15.67
CA PRO A 280 -20.32 -6.77 -14.75
C PRO A 280 -20.80 -5.77 -13.70
N TRP A 281 -21.34 -4.62 -14.11
CA TRP A 281 -21.79 -3.57 -13.19
C TRP A 281 -23.08 -3.96 -12.46
N GLU A 282 -23.86 -4.86 -13.02
CA GLU A 282 -25.12 -5.36 -12.44
C GLU A 282 -24.87 -6.23 -11.20
N ASP A 283 -23.71 -6.88 -11.11
CA ASP A 283 -23.29 -7.69 -9.97
C ASP A 283 -22.79 -6.83 -8.79
N LEU A 284 -22.65 -5.52 -8.98
CA LEU A 284 -22.15 -4.60 -7.97
C LEU A 284 -23.22 -4.24 -6.95
N ASN A 285 -22.80 -4.06 -5.69
CA ASN A 285 -23.66 -3.39 -4.73
C ASN A 285 -23.73 -1.88 -4.99
N PHE A 286 -24.68 -1.21 -4.36
CA PHE A 286 -24.96 0.20 -4.60
C PHE A 286 -23.72 1.10 -4.38
N SER A 287 -22.91 0.86 -3.35
CA SER A 287 -21.72 1.67 -3.10
C SER A 287 -20.64 1.47 -4.19
N GLN A 288 -20.55 0.28 -4.75
CA GLN A 288 -19.66 -0.05 -5.86
C GLN A 288 -20.17 0.55 -7.18
N MET A 289 -21.49 0.48 -7.44
CA MET A 289 -22.13 1.14 -8.60
C MET A 289 -21.85 2.65 -8.60
N LYS A 290 -22.03 3.32 -7.45
CA LYS A 290 -21.67 4.75 -7.29
C LYS A 290 -20.21 5.03 -7.68
N ALA A 291 -19.30 4.16 -7.26
CA ALA A 291 -17.87 4.32 -7.56
C ALA A 291 -17.56 4.19 -9.06
N VAL A 292 -18.21 3.23 -9.74
CA VAL A 292 -18.06 3.03 -11.20
C VAL A 292 -18.67 4.21 -11.96
N ALA A 293 -19.87 4.66 -11.59
CA ALA A 293 -20.52 5.81 -12.19
C ALA A 293 -19.66 7.07 -12.07
N ALA A 294 -19.08 7.32 -10.87
CA ALA A 294 -18.22 8.47 -10.64
C ALA A 294 -16.93 8.42 -11.46
N ALA A 295 -16.35 7.25 -11.68
CA ALA A 295 -15.17 7.07 -12.53
C ALA A 295 -15.46 7.37 -14.01
N LEU A 296 -16.62 6.90 -14.50
CA LEU A 296 -17.09 7.17 -15.86
C LEU A 296 -17.38 8.65 -16.11
N ASP A 297 -18.13 9.29 -15.22
CA ASP A 297 -18.43 10.72 -15.30
C ASP A 297 -17.13 11.55 -15.27
N GLY A 298 -16.17 11.09 -14.47
CA GLY A 298 -14.83 11.65 -14.46
C GLY A 298 -14.14 11.63 -15.81
N GLN A 299 -14.21 10.51 -16.51
CA GLN A 299 -13.62 10.35 -17.84
C GLN A 299 -14.26 11.27 -18.88
N HIS A 300 -15.56 11.51 -18.80
CA HIS A 300 -16.30 12.37 -19.73
C HIS A 300 -16.19 13.86 -19.38
N SER A 301 -15.64 14.20 -18.22
CA SER A 301 -15.39 15.59 -17.85
C SER A 301 -14.27 16.19 -18.70
N GLY A 302 -14.58 17.19 -19.51
CA GLY A 302 -13.58 17.90 -20.33
C GLY A 302 -12.50 18.59 -19.50
N ALA A 303 -12.81 18.99 -18.27
CA ALA A 303 -11.90 19.66 -17.33
C ALA A 303 -10.96 18.70 -16.59
N GLY A 304 -11.24 17.39 -16.65
CA GLY A 304 -10.56 16.37 -15.86
C GLY A 304 -11.23 16.09 -14.52
N ALA A 305 -10.75 15.05 -13.82
CA ALA A 305 -11.37 14.57 -12.59
C ALA A 305 -10.40 13.92 -11.63
N VAL A 306 -10.77 13.98 -10.34
CA VAL A 306 -10.20 13.12 -9.29
C VAL A 306 -11.33 12.41 -8.57
N THR A 307 -11.25 11.10 -8.45
CA THR A 307 -12.22 10.25 -7.77
C THR A 307 -11.49 9.46 -6.69
N LEU A 308 -11.95 9.56 -5.45
CA LEU A 308 -11.44 8.79 -4.32
C LEU A 308 -12.43 7.72 -3.93
N ILE A 309 -11.98 6.46 -3.87
CA ILE A 309 -12.75 5.32 -3.39
C ILE A 309 -12.06 4.76 -2.16
N LYS A 310 -12.68 4.91 -0.99
CA LYS A 310 -12.24 4.27 0.23
C LYS A 310 -12.89 2.90 0.35
N GLY A 311 -12.07 1.86 0.34
CA GLY A 311 -12.53 0.48 0.42
C GLY A 311 -11.96 -0.23 1.66
N PRO A 312 -12.72 -0.34 2.75
CA PRO A 312 -12.38 -1.20 3.89
C PRO A 312 -12.07 -2.65 3.50
N PRO A 313 -11.49 -3.46 4.40
CA PRO A 313 -11.18 -4.86 4.13
C PRO A 313 -12.41 -5.63 3.64
N GLY A 314 -12.24 -6.43 2.58
CA GLY A 314 -13.29 -7.30 2.05
C GLY A 314 -14.43 -6.60 1.30
N THR A 315 -14.35 -5.28 1.04
CA THR A 315 -15.41 -4.53 0.35
C THR A 315 -15.32 -4.56 -1.18
N GLY A 316 -14.37 -5.31 -1.74
CA GLY A 316 -14.24 -5.47 -3.18
C GLY A 316 -13.55 -4.31 -3.90
N LYS A 317 -12.54 -3.66 -3.29
CA LYS A 317 -11.74 -2.59 -3.92
C LYS A 317 -11.32 -2.92 -5.34
N THR A 318 -10.54 -3.97 -5.50
CA THR A 318 -10.02 -4.39 -6.81
C THR A 318 -11.13 -4.81 -7.77
N HIS A 319 -12.21 -5.45 -7.28
CA HIS A 319 -13.36 -5.80 -8.09
C HIS A 319 -14.05 -4.55 -8.67
N THR A 320 -14.31 -3.57 -7.83
CA THR A 320 -14.88 -2.27 -8.23
C THR A 320 -13.96 -1.54 -9.20
N GLY A 321 -12.65 -1.53 -8.92
CA GLY A 321 -11.64 -0.93 -9.79
C GLY A 321 -11.57 -1.57 -11.17
N VAL A 322 -11.60 -2.90 -11.24
CA VAL A 322 -11.63 -3.65 -12.50
C VAL A 322 -12.90 -3.31 -13.30
N CYS A 323 -14.07 -3.28 -12.66
CA CYS A 323 -15.32 -2.90 -13.31
C CYS A 323 -15.24 -1.45 -13.83
N ALA A 324 -14.72 -0.51 -13.05
CA ALA A 324 -14.50 0.87 -13.49
C ALA A 324 -13.55 0.95 -14.70
N VAL A 325 -12.42 0.21 -14.69
CA VAL A 325 -11.47 0.19 -15.81
C VAL A 325 -12.11 -0.39 -17.07
N LEU A 326 -12.87 -1.48 -16.96
CA LEU A 326 -13.59 -2.08 -18.09
C LEU A 326 -14.62 -1.11 -18.67
N ALA A 327 -15.38 -0.43 -17.80
CA ALA A 327 -16.34 0.58 -18.19
C ALA A 327 -15.65 1.77 -18.90
N MET A 328 -14.59 2.33 -18.30
CA MET A 328 -13.79 3.40 -18.89
C MET A 328 -13.16 2.98 -20.24
N ALA A 329 -12.64 1.76 -20.34
CA ALA A 329 -12.04 1.25 -21.58
C ALA A 329 -13.07 1.07 -22.70
N SER A 330 -14.34 0.77 -22.36
CA SER A 330 -15.43 0.66 -23.34
C SER A 330 -15.84 2.00 -23.94
N LYS A 331 -15.60 3.10 -23.20
CA LYS A 331 -15.95 4.48 -23.57
C LYS A 331 -14.74 5.32 -24.01
N ALA A 332 -13.54 4.77 -23.92
CA ALA A 332 -12.33 5.46 -24.36
C ALA A 332 -12.32 5.73 -25.85
N VAL A 333 -11.92 6.93 -26.24
CA VAL A 333 -11.71 7.29 -27.65
C VAL A 333 -10.59 6.43 -28.22
N ARG A 334 -10.66 6.11 -29.53
CA ARG A 334 -9.65 5.29 -30.20
C ARG A 334 -8.24 5.87 -29.98
N GLY A 335 -7.34 5.06 -29.44
CA GLY A 335 -5.96 5.44 -29.13
C GLY A 335 -5.74 5.99 -27.71
N GLU A 336 -6.78 6.28 -26.95
CA GLU A 336 -6.66 6.60 -25.54
C GLU A 336 -6.31 5.35 -24.72
N LYS A 337 -5.46 5.54 -23.73
CA LYS A 337 -4.97 4.47 -22.86
C LYS A 337 -5.27 4.78 -21.41
N ILE A 338 -5.58 3.72 -20.68
CA ILE A 338 -5.72 3.76 -19.22
C ILE A 338 -4.46 3.17 -18.61
N LEU A 339 -3.84 3.88 -17.67
CA LEU A 339 -2.78 3.36 -16.83
C LEU A 339 -3.41 2.78 -15.57
N VAL A 340 -3.20 1.50 -15.32
CA VAL A 340 -3.52 0.83 -14.05
C VAL A 340 -2.21 0.61 -13.31
N THR A 341 -2.13 1.12 -12.10
CA THR A 341 -0.91 1.09 -11.32
C THR A 341 -1.18 0.87 -9.83
N ALA A 342 -0.18 0.37 -9.11
CA ALA A 342 -0.19 0.17 -7.66
C ALA A 342 1.23 0.27 -7.11
N PRO A 343 1.42 0.40 -5.79
CA PRO A 343 2.75 0.42 -5.17
C PRO A 343 3.54 -0.87 -5.37
N SER A 344 2.89 -2.03 -5.36
CA SER A 344 3.54 -3.34 -5.42
C SER A 344 3.19 -4.13 -6.69
N ASN A 345 4.10 -5.02 -7.11
CA ASN A 345 3.88 -5.93 -8.22
C ASN A 345 2.71 -6.88 -7.97
N LYS A 346 2.60 -7.45 -6.76
CA LYS A 346 1.51 -8.36 -6.38
C LYS A 346 0.13 -7.71 -6.58
N CYS A 347 -0.04 -6.43 -6.23
CA CYS A 347 -1.29 -5.70 -6.43
C CYS A 347 -1.58 -5.49 -7.93
N VAL A 348 -0.58 -5.07 -8.71
CA VAL A 348 -0.73 -4.87 -10.17
C VAL A 348 -1.08 -6.18 -10.85
N ASP A 349 -0.41 -7.29 -10.51
CA ASP A 349 -0.63 -8.60 -11.11
C ASP A 349 -2.02 -9.14 -10.79
N HIS A 350 -2.46 -9.00 -9.54
CA HIS A 350 -3.82 -9.36 -9.15
C HIS A 350 -4.89 -8.58 -9.93
N PHE A 351 -4.66 -7.28 -10.14
CA PHE A 351 -5.56 -6.45 -10.94
C PHE A 351 -5.53 -6.83 -12.43
N ALA A 352 -4.33 -6.99 -12.99
CA ALA A 352 -4.11 -7.33 -14.40
C ALA A 352 -4.74 -8.67 -14.78
N LYS A 353 -4.58 -9.72 -13.94
CA LYS A 353 -5.22 -11.04 -14.17
C LYS A 353 -6.72 -10.94 -14.34
N LYS A 354 -7.40 -10.06 -13.59
CA LYS A 354 -8.85 -9.86 -13.71
C LYS A 354 -9.27 -9.12 -14.98
N LEU A 355 -8.34 -8.46 -15.67
CA LEU A 355 -8.55 -7.78 -16.95
C LEU A 355 -8.25 -8.70 -18.16
N VAL A 356 -7.46 -9.76 -17.97
CA VAL A 356 -7.11 -10.72 -19.04
C VAL A 356 -8.37 -11.28 -19.69
N GLY A 357 -8.38 -11.33 -21.01
CA GLY A 357 -9.50 -11.80 -21.82
C GLY A 357 -10.69 -10.84 -21.94
N LYS A 358 -10.73 -9.75 -21.16
CA LYS A 358 -11.83 -8.77 -21.16
C LYS A 358 -11.49 -7.48 -21.90
N VAL A 359 -10.22 -7.10 -21.92
CA VAL A 359 -9.69 -5.89 -22.55
C VAL A 359 -8.25 -6.13 -23.01
N ARG A 360 -7.78 -5.39 -24.03
CA ARG A 360 -6.39 -5.52 -24.49
C ARG A 360 -5.46 -4.86 -23.49
N ILE A 361 -4.68 -5.68 -22.78
CA ILE A 361 -3.71 -5.22 -21.76
C ILE A 361 -2.27 -5.41 -22.24
N VAL A 362 -1.37 -4.60 -21.65
CA VAL A 362 0.07 -4.84 -21.64
C VAL A 362 0.54 -4.72 -20.19
N ARG A 363 1.32 -5.69 -19.72
CA ARG A 363 1.96 -5.67 -18.40
C ARG A 363 3.44 -5.32 -18.57
N ILE A 364 3.90 -4.28 -17.88
CA ILE A 364 5.30 -3.88 -17.86
C ILE A 364 5.87 -4.19 -16.48
N PHE A 365 6.80 -5.09 -16.45
CA PHE A 365 7.53 -5.51 -15.26
C PHE A 365 8.77 -4.64 -15.07
N SER A 366 9.22 -4.46 -13.83
CA SER A 366 10.53 -3.86 -13.55
C SER A 366 11.65 -4.80 -14.04
N LYS A 367 12.83 -4.23 -14.29
CA LYS A 367 13.99 -5.02 -14.68
C LYS A 367 14.36 -6.05 -13.61
N SER A 368 14.33 -5.66 -12.33
CA SER A 368 14.57 -6.56 -11.20
C SER A 368 13.59 -7.74 -11.18
N GLN A 369 12.29 -7.50 -11.34
CA GLN A 369 11.29 -8.58 -11.32
C GLN A 369 11.46 -9.56 -12.48
N VAL A 370 11.89 -9.07 -13.66
CA VAL A 370 12.21 -9.93 -14.81
C VAL A 370 13.40 -10.83 -14.52
N GLU A 371 14.42 -10.26 -13.90
CA GLU A 371 15.64 -10.97 -13.49
C GLU A 371 15.35 -11.98 -12.37
N GLU A 372 14.40 -11.68 -11.52
CA GLU A 372 13.95 -12.53 -10.41
C GLU A 372 13.17 -13.77 -10.85
N GLY A 373 12.62 -13.75 -12.05
CA GLY A 373 11.79 -14.84 -12.55
C GLY A 373 10.43 -14.96 -11.84
N GLU A 374 10.09 -14.07 -10.94
CA GLU A 374 8.83 -14.04 -10.19
C GLU A 374 7.67 -13.47 -11.03
N ILE A 375 7.51 -13.97 -12.25
CA ILE A 375 6.45 -13.54 -13.13
C ILE A 375 5.37 -14.61 -13.17
N ASP A 376 4.15 -14.19 -12.85
CA ASP A 376 2.99 -15.07 -12.96
C ASP A 376 2.80 -15.54 -14.40
N VAL A 377 2.76 -16.85 -14.57
CA VAL A 377 2.64 -17.52 -15.88
C VAL A 377 1.44 -17.00 -16.68
N ALA A 378 0.32 -16.69 -16.01
CA ALA A 378 -0.88 -16.16 -16.64
C ALA A 378 -0.69 -14.76 -17.28
N LEU A 379 0.34 -14.02 -16.86
CA LEU A 379 0.65 -12.69 -17.38
C LEU A 379 1.79 -12.66 -18.39
N LEU A 380 2.52 -13.76 -18.58
CA LEU A 380 3.61 -13.85 -19.55
C LEU A 380 3.22 -13.47 -20.99
N PRO A 381 2.04 -13.86 -21.53
CA PRO A 381 1.63 -13.46 -22.88
C PRO A 381 1.42 -11.95 -23.05
N TYR A 382 1.25 -11.22 -21.94
CA TYR A 382 1.00 -9.78 -21.91
C TYR A 382 2.23 -8.98 -21.49
N ALA A 383 3.34 -9.64 -21.23
CA ALA A 383 4.56 -9.07 -20.69
C ALA A 383 5.42 -8.42 -21.77
N LEU A 384 5.61 -7.10 -21.69
CA LEU A 384 6.32 -6.32 -22.70
C LEU A 384 7.76 -6.81 -22.94
N HIS A 385 8.48 -7.24 -21.89
CA HIS A 385 9.88 -7.68 -21.98
C HIS A 385 10.06 -9.02 -22.71
N LYS A 386 9.01 -9.79 -22.92
CA LYS A 386 9.03 -11.03 -23.71
C LYS A 386 8.80 -10.81 -25.20
N MET A 387 8.54 -9.57 -25.61
CA MET A 387 8.29 -9.18 -26.99
C MET A 387 9.54 -8.55 -27.60
N SER A 388 9.74 -8.73 -28.90
CA SER A 388 10.72 -7.95 -29.65
C SER A 388 10.36 -6.44 -29.62
N ASP A 389 11.31 -5.56 -29.93
CA ASP A 389 11.09 -4.10 -29.97
C ASP A 389 9.91 -3.69 -30.86
N THR A 390 9.75 -4.37 -32.00
CA THR A 390 8.65 -4.12 -32.94
C THR A 390 7.32 -4.61 -32.41
N GLU A 391 7.26 -5.82 -31.86
CA GLU A 391 6.07 -6.40 -31.23
C GLU A 391 5.67 -5.59 -30.01
N GLY A 392 6.63 -5.21 -29.14
CA GLY A 392 6.37 -4.43 -27.94
C GLY A 392 5.79 -3.03 -28.28
N LYS A 393 6.32 -2.37 -29.31
CA LYS A 393 5.76 -1.10 -29.80
C LYS A 393 4.36 -1.29 -30.39
N ALA A 394 4.11 -2.40 -31.10
CA ALA A 394 2.79 -2.73 -31.63
C ALA A 394 1.79 -3.05 -30.51
N ALA A 395 2.20 -3.87 -29.53
CA ALA A 395 1.40 -4.19 -28.37
C ALA A 395 1.01 -2.94 -27.57
N LEU A 396 1.97 -2.04 -27.28
CA LEU A 396 1.70 -0.77 -26.61
C LEU A 396 0.75 0.13 -27.41
N ARG A 397 0.89 0.17 -28.75
CA ARG A 397 -0.06 0.92 -29.61
C ARG A 397 -1.46 0.34 -29.53
N GLY A 398 -1.58 -0.98 -29.58
CA GLY A 398 -2.85 -1.71 -29.55
C GLY A 398 -3.53 -1.81 -28.20
N ALA A 399 -2.77 -1.64 -27.10
CA ALA A 399 -3.27 -1.75 -25.74
C ALA A 399 -4.30 -0.65 -25.42
N GLN A 400 -5.37 -1.05 -24.74
CA GLN A 400 -6.33 -0.14 -24.10
C GLN A 400 -5.93 0.16 -22.64
N VAL A 401 -5.33 -0.83 -21.98
CA VAL A 401 -4.88 -0.73 -20.59
C VAL A 401 -3.41 -1.12 -20.51
N VAL A 402 -2.63 -0.31 -19.82
CA VAL A 402 -1.24 -0.59 -19.45
C VAL A 402 -1.19 -0.80 -17.95
N CYS A 403 -0.61 -1.92 -17.52
CA CYS A 403 -0.50 -2.30 -16.11
C CYS A 403 0.98 -2.29 -15.69
N CYS A 404 1.36 -1.49 -14.70
CA CYS A 404 2.71 -1.45 -14.13
C CYS A 404 2.70 -0.87 -12.72
N THR A 405 3.78 -1.03 -11.97
CA THR A 405 3.90 -0.33 -10.67
C THR A 405 4.07 1.17 -10.86
N LEU A 406 3.80 1.97 -9.81
CA LEU A 406 3.95 3.42 -9.83
C LEU A 406 5.34 3.84 -10.32
N ILE A 407 6.39 3.24 -9.81
CA ILE A 407 7.77 3.53 -10.22
C ILE A 407 8.03 3.10 -11.67
N THR A 408 7.55 1.93 -12.07
CA THR A 408 7.72 1.42 -13.44
C THR A 408 6.98 2.30 -14.48
N ALA A 409 5.95 3.05 -14.06
CA ALA A 409 5.30 4.04 -14.93
C ALA A 409 6.26 5.14 -15.44
N GLY A 410 7.37 5.37 -14.75
CA GLY A 410 8.45 6.27 -15.17
C GLY A 410 9.52 5.65 -16.07
N CYS A 411 9.36 4.41 -16.51
CA CYS A 411 10.33 3.73 -17.35
C CYS A 411 10.42 4.34 -18.76
N LYS A 412 11.57 4.16 -19.42
CA LYS A 412 11.86 4.70 -20.76
C LYS A 412 10.81 4.28 -21.81
N ALA A 413 10.27 3.07 -21.73
CA ALA A 413 9.26 2.56 -22.65
C ALA A 413 7.96 3.37 -22.62
N LEU A 414 7.62 3.99 -21.47
CA LEU A 414 6.41 4.79 -21.29
C LEU A 414 6.62 6.30 -21.36
N GLU A 415 7.85 6.78 -21.51
CA GLU A 415 8.20 8.21 -21.45
C GLU A 415 7.38 9.08 -22.44
N ARG A 416 7.05 8.52 -23.62
CA ARG A 416 6.27 9.19 -24.66
C ARG A 416 4.81 8.76 -24.74
N VAL A 417 4.38 7.88 -23.86
CA VAL A 417 2.99 7.39 -23.81
C VAL A 417 2.16 8.33 -22.94
N LYS A 418 1.04 8.79 -23.47
CA LYS A 418 0.14 9.69 -22.76
C LYS A 418 -0.97 8.89 -22.10
N PHE A 419 -1.17 9.12 -20.81
CA PHE A 419 -2.19 8.45 -20.00
C PHE A 419 -3.18 9.48 -19.47
N LYS A 420 -4.24 9.76 -20.22
CA LYS A 420 -5.30 10.68 -19.75
C LYS A 420 -6.05 10.14 -18.54
N ASN A 421 -6.16 8.82 -18.44
CA ASN A 421 -6.85 8.13 -17.35
C ASN A 421 -5.83 7.30 -16.57
N VAL A 422 -5.68 7.60 -15.28
CA VAL A 422 -4.78 6.89 -14.36
C VAL A 422 -5.60 6.32 -13.21
N VAL A 423 -5.44 5.03 -12.96
CA VAL A 423 -6.07 4.29 -11.86
C VAL A 423 -4.96 3.80 -10.93
N VAL A 424 -5.04 4.19 -9.67
CA VAL A 424 -4.09 3.78 -8.63
C VAL A 424 -4.82 2.89 -7.63
N ASP A 425 -4.53 1.60 -7.65
CA ASP A 425 -5.00 0.67 -6.61
C ASP A 425 -4.05 0.69 -5.41
N GLU A 426 -4.57 0.41 -4.22
CA GLU A 426 -3.86 0.53 -2.94
C GLU A 426 -3.17 1.89 -2.75
N ALA A 427 -3.81 2.97 -3.20
CA ALA A 427 -3.26 4.33 -3.24
C ALA A 427 -2.87 4.90 -1.86
N ALA A 428 -3.39 4.33 -0.77
CA ALA A 428 -3.03 4.73 0.60
C ALA A 428 -1.60 4.31 0.99
N GLN A 429 -0.98 3.41 0.23
CA GLN A 429 0.36 2.86 0.50
C GLN A 429 1.45 3.50 -0.36
N ALA A 430 1.08 4.41 -1.26
CA ALA A 430 2.01 5.12 -2.12
C ALA A 430 2.38 6.48 -1.52
N THR A 431 3.65 6.82 -1.60
CA THR A 431 4.11 8.19 -1.31
C THR A 431 3.60 9.17 -2.39
N VAL A 432 3.55 10.45 -2.05
CA VAL A 432 3.16 11.47 -3.05
C VAL A 432 4.09 11.48 -4.28
N PRO A 433 5.43 11.42 -4.12
CA PRO A 433 6.35 11.35 -5.26
C PRO A 433 6.13 10.14 -6.16
N GLU A 434 5.83 8.97 -5.61
CA GLU A 434 5.52 7.77 -6.41
C GLU A 434 4.26 7.95 -7.25
N VAL A 435 3.20 8.49 -6.65
CA VAL A 435 1.96 8.79 -7.39
C VAL A 435 2.24 9.79 -8.52
N LEU A 436 3.06 10.81 -8.29
CA LEU A 436 3.44 11.78 -9.32
C LEU A 436 4.10 11.14 -10.53
N VAL A 437 4.87 10.06 -10.36
CA VAL A 437 5.47 9.34 -11.50
C VAL A 437 4.40 8.92 -12.52
N ALA A 438 3.26 8.43 -12.04
CA ALA A 438 2.15 8.03 -12.91
C ALA A 438 1.36 9.22 -13.51
N LEU A 439 1.33 10.38 -12.83
CA LEU A 439 0.50 11.52 -13.21
C LEU A 439 1.13 12.43 -14.26
N VAL A 440 2.46 12.51 -14.31
CA VAL A 440 3.17 13.50 -15.17
C VAL A 440 3.16 13.19 -16.68
N ASN A 441 2.44 12.16 -17.11
CA ASN A 441 2.25 11.80 -18.51
C ASN A 441 0.86 12.20 -19.03
N GLU A 442 0.46 13.45 -18.80
CA GLU A 442 -0.79 14.08 -19.24
C GLU A 442 -2.06 13.54 -18.53
N CYS A 443 -1.96 13.16 -17.26
CA CYS A 443 -3.11 12.72 -16.50
C CYS A 443 -4.21 13.81 -16.45
N LYS A 444 -5.43 13.44 -16.89
CA LYS A 444 -6.63 14.26 -16.77
C LYS A 444 -7.57 13.72 -15.70
N ASN A 445 -7.75 12.41 -15.67
CA ASN A 445 -8.64 11.73 -14.76
C ASN A 445 -7.83 10.80 -13.86
N LEU A 446 -7.91 11.03 -12.57
CA LEU A 446 -7.25 10.24 -11.54
C LEU A 446 -8.31 9.50 -10.71
N LEU A 447 -8.28 8.18 -10.77
CA LEU A 447 -9.06 7.31 -9.88
C LEU A 447 -8.11 6.70 -8.86
N MET A 448 -8.30 7.02 -7.60
CA MET A 448 -7.53 6.43 -6.48
C MET A 448 -8.42 5.53 -5.64
N ILE A 449 -7.99 4.29 -5.48
CA ILE A 449 -8.66 3.27 -4.67
C ILE A 449 -7.71 2.90 -3.53
N GLY A 450 -8.18 2.96 -2.30
CA GLY A 450 -7.32 2.70 -1.16
C GLY A 450 -8.06 2.68 0.16
N ASP A 451 -7.30 2.54 1.25
CA ASP A 451 -7.82 2.58 2.61
C ASP A 451 -6.76 3.14 3.56
N ASP A 452 -6.94 4.37 3.99
CA ASP A 452 -6.01 5.07 4.89
C ASP A 452 -6.11 4.63 6.37
N ASP A 453 -7.01 3.71 6.69
CA ASP A 453 -7.07 2.99 7.96
C ASP A 453 -6.35 1.62 7.91
N GLN A 454 -5.79 1.23 6.74
CA GLN A 454 -4.86 0.13 6.55
C GLN A 454 -3.43 0.65 6.37
N MET A 455 -2.52 -0.14 5.77
CA MET A 455 -1.10 0.20 5.67
C MET A 455 -0.85 1.57 5.02
N LYS A 456 0.17 2.24 5.51
CA LYS A 456 0.70 3.50 4.97
C LYS A 456 1.94 3.23 4.10
N PRO A 457 2.44 4.23 3.34
CA PRO A 457 3.73 4.10 2.67
C PRO A 457 4.83 3.70 3.63
N GLN A 458 5.69 2.77 3.22
CA GLN A 458 6.87 2.40 4.00
C GLN A 458 7.95 3.46 3.76
N VAL A 459 8.44 4.03 4.86
CA VAL A 459 9.50 5.04 4.88
C VAL A 459 10.39 4.71 6.07
N HIS A 460 11.69 4.62 5.86
CA HIS A 460 12.66 4.17 6.84
C HIS A 460 13.40 5.34 7.48
N SER A 461 13.74 6.36 6.71
CA SER A 461 14.41 7.56 7.22
C SER A 461 13.57 8.30 8.25
N LYS A 462 14.09 8.49 9.46
CA LYS A 462 13.44 9.29 10.50
C LYS A 462 13.16 10.72 10.04
N GLN A 463 14.05 11.32 9.25
CA GLN A 463 13.89 12.65 8.69
C GLN A 463 12.74 12.70 7.68
N ALA A 464 12.65 11.72 6.78
CA ALA A 464 11.57 11.61 5.82
C ALA A 464 10.20 11.34 6.51
N LEU A 465 10.18 10.52 7.57
CA LEU A 465 8.99 10.30 8.41
C LEU A 465 8.52 11.60 9.10
N HIS A 466 9.42 12.35 9.73
CA HIS A 466 9.08 13.62 10.34
C HIS A 466 8.56 14.65 9.34
N GLY A 467 9.05 14.59 8.10
CA GLY A 467 8.57 15.42 6.99
C GLY A 467 7.25 14.96 6.38
N GLY A 468 6.72 13.80 6.79
CA GLY A 468 5.43 13.28 6.34
C GLY A 468 5.47 12.63 4.95
N LEU A 469 6.62 12.04 4.54
CA LEU A 469 6.71 11.26 3.31
C LEU A 469 5.80 10.01 3.38
N ASP A 470 5.56 9.48 4.57
CA ASP A 470 4.67 8.35 4.86
C ASP A 470 3.17 8.70 4.85
N VAL A 471 2.83 9.96 4.54
CA VAL A 471 1.44 10.40 4.39
C VAL A 471 1.08 10.42 2.91
N SER A 472 0.35 9.42 2.45
CA SER A 472 -0.05 9.27 1.04
C SER A 472 -0.92 10.43 0.53
N LEU A 473 -0.93 10.66 -0.79
CA LEU A 473 -1.85 11.60 -1.42
C LEU A 473 -3.31 11.27 -1.11
N PHE A 474 -3.66 9.97 -1.12
CA PHE A 474 -5.00 9.50 -0.77
C PHE A 474 -5.41 9.95 0.64
N GLN A 475 -4.54 9.73 1.63
CA GLN A 475 -4.80 10.10 3.02
C GLN A 475 -4.88 11.62 3.20
N ARG A 476 -4.02 12.40 2.51
CA ARG A 476 -4.03 13.87 2.55
C ARG A 476 -5.35 14.41 2.04
N LEU A 477 -5.81 13.93 0.90
CA LEU A 477 -7.09 14.35 0.31
C LEU A 477 -8.29 13.94 1.17
N ASN A 478 -8.33 12.69 1.64
CA ASN A 478 -9.43 12.21 2.48
C ASN A 478 -9.54 13.00 3.79
N ARG A 479 -8.41 13.27 4.46
CA ARG A 479 -8.37 14.08 5.68
C ARG A 479 -8.64 15.57 5.42
N GLY A 480 -8.25 16.08 4.26
CA GLY A 480 -8.54 17.43 3.81
C GLY A 480 -10.01 17.68 3.44
N GLY A 481 -10.87 16.65 3.55
CA GLY A 481 -12.30 16.75 3.29
C GLY A 481 -12.67 16.63 1.80
N PHE A 482 -11.75 16.07 0.98
CA PHE A 482 -12.07 15.77 -0.41
C PHE A 482 -13.20 14.71 -0.49
N PRO A 483 -14.18 14.87 -1.39
CA PRO A 483 -15.29 13.92 -1.51
C PRO A 483 -14.78 12.51 -1.77
N THR A 484 -15.01 11.61 -0.83
CA THR A 484 -14.55 10.21 -0.89
C THR A 484 -15.74 9.28 -0.87
N LEU A 485 -15.80 8.35 -1.81
CA LEU A 485 -16.83 7.32 -1.89
C LEU A 485 -16.42 6.13 -1.03
N LEU A 486 -17.25 5.76 -0.06
CA LEU A 486 -17.00 4.62 0.81
C LEU A 486 -17.69 3.37 0.26
N LEU A 487 -16.92 2.30 0.03
CA LEU A 487 -17.46 0.95 -0.17
C LEU A 487 -17.90 0.42 1.19
N ASN A 488 -19.20 0.25 1.40
CA ASN A 488 -19.77 0.04 2.72
C ASN A 488 -20.33 -1.36 2.97
N VAL A 489 -19.99 -2.35 2.12
CA VAL A 489 -20.41 -3.74 2.30
C VAL A 489 -19.18 -4.64 2.19
N GLN A 490 -18.86 -5.38 3.27
CA GLN A 490 -17.79 -6.37 3.26
C GLN A 490 -18.32 -7.76 2.94
N TYR A 491 -17.54 -8.54 2.18
CA TYR A 491 -17.86 -9.89 1.72
C TYR A 491 -16.83 -10.94 2.14
N ARG A 492 -15.85 -10.58 2.93
CA ARG A 492 -14.73 -11.44 3.33
C ARG A 492 -15.03 -12.20 4.60
N MET A 493 -15.21 -11.45 5.69
CA MET A 493 -15.16 -11.99 7.05
C MET A 493 -16.51 -12.54 7.50
N HIS A 494 -16.44 -13.60 8.31
CA HIS A 494 -17.58 -14.00 9.15
C HIS A 494 -18.09 -12.80 9.96
N PRO A 495 -19.41 -12.58 10.11
CA PRO A 495 -19.98 -11.43 10.81
C PRO A 495 -19.43 -11.23 12.25
N ALA A 496 -19.18 -12.34 12.98
CA ALA A 496 -18.60 -12.25 14.32
C ALA A 496 -17.15 -11.70 14.32
N LEU A 497 -16.37 -11.90 13.24
CA LEU A 497 -15.03 -11.35 13.08
C LEU A 497 -15.06 -9.90 12.66
N SER A 498 -15.97 -9.53 11.75
CA SER A 498 -16.07 -8.17 11.18
C SER A 498 -16.53 -7.13 12.19
N ARG A 499 -17.38 -7.53 13.15
CA ARG A 499 -18.08 -6.63 14.08
C ARG A 499 -17.14 -5.64 14.79
N TRP A 500 -16.06 -6.14 15.40
CA TRP A 500 -15.15 -5.29 16.14
C TRP A 500 -14.33 -4.36 15.23
N PRO A 501 -13.60 -4.83 14.18
CA PRO A 501 -12.83 -3.95 13.33
C PRO A 501 -13.69 -2.94 12.56
N MET A 502 -14.89 -3.32 12.09
CA MET A 502 -15.76 -2.39 11.39
C MET A 502 -16.30 -1.30 12.32
N GLN A 503 -16.61 -1.63 13.56
CA GLN A 503 -17.00 -0.64 14.58
C GLN A 503 -15.81 0.26 14.95
N ARG A 504 -14.62 -0.33 15.16
CA ARG A 504 -13.47 0.38 15.75
C ARG A 504 -12.75 1.28 14.75
N PHE A 505 -12.52 0.80 13.53
CA PHE A 505 -11.76 1.52 12.51
C PHE A 505 -12.66 2.29 11.52
N TYR A 506 -13.87 1.80 11.27
CA TYR A 506 -14.77 2.36 10.26
C TYR A 506 -16.07 2.91 10.85
N ARG A 507 -16.13 3.13 12.18
CA ARG A 507 -17.25 3.77 12.89
C ARG A 507 -18.60 3.08 12.63
N GLY A 508 -18.63 1.78 12.36
CA GLY A 508 -19.83 1.01 12.04
C GLY A 508 -20.46 1.34 10.68
N MET A 509 -19.78 2.08 9.81
CA MET A 509 -20.31 2.44 8.49
C MET A 509 -20.25 1.28 7.47
N VAL A 510 -19.58 0.19 7.79
CA VAL A 510 -19.46 -1.00 6.93
C VAL A 510 -20.33 -2.10 7.49
N ARG A 511 -21.19 -2.64 6.64
CA ARG A 511 -22.09 -3.76 6.95
C ARG A 511 -21.61 -5.06 6.32
N ASP A 512 -22.06 -6.19 6.84
CA ASP A 512 -21.79 -7.50 6.28
C ASP A 512 -22.66 -7.77 5.05
N GLY A 513 -22.05 -8.20 3.96
CA GLY A 513 -22.71 -8.69 2.76
C GLY A 513 -22.78 -10.22 2.71
N VAL A 514 -22.27 -10.89 3.75
CA VAL A 514 -22.29 -12.34 3.93
C VAL A 514 -23.03 -12.71 5.21
N ARG A 515 -23.67 -13.88 5.19
CA ARG A 515 -24.33 -14.45 6.36
C ARG A 515 -23.38 -15.42 7.08
N THR A 516 -23.65 -15.68 8.35
CA THR A 516 -22.89 -16.63 9.19
C THR A 516 -22.75 -17.99 8.54
N ASN A 517 -23.83 -18.56 8.00
CA ASN A 517 -23.82 -19.86 7.33
C ASN A 517 -23.00 -19.92 6.04
N GLN A 518 -22.68 -18.78 5.44
CA GLN A 518 -21.78 -18.68 4.27
C GLN A 518 -20.31 -18.62 4.67
N ARG A 519 -20.02 -18.55 5.95
CA ARG A 519 -18.67 -18.48 6.52
C ARG A 519 -18.45 -19.52 7.64
N THR A 520 -19.05 -20.70 7.49
CA THR A 520 -18.82 -21.85 8.37
C THR A 520 -17.65 -22.67 7.84
N LEU A 521 -16.72 -23.02 8.71
CA LEU A 521 -15.61 -23.92 8.36
C LEU A 521 -16.17 -25.32 8.11
N ASP A 522 -15.82 -25.89 6.96
CA ASP A 522 -16.06 -27.30 6.64
C ASP A 522 -14.92 -28.12 7.23
N LEU A 523 -15.17 -28.76 8.36
CA LEU A 523 -14.23 -29.55 9.12
C LEU A 523 -14.85 -30.90 9.47
N HIS A 524 -14.04 -31.97 9.50
CA HIS A 524 -14.50 -33.29 9.91
C HIS A 524 -14.95 -33.34 11.37
N LYS A 525 -14.31 -32.53 12.23
CA LYS A 525 -14.67 -32.31 13.62
C LYS A 525 -14.70 -30.81 13.90
N PRO A 526 -15.68 -30.28 14.65
CA PRO A 526 -15.72 -28.90 14.99
C PRO A 526 -14.47 -28.49 15.80
N PHE A 527 -13.87 -27.34 15.43
CA PHE A 527 -12.83 -26.76 16.27
C PHE A 527 -13.46 -26.24 17.58
N PRO A 528 -12.86 -26.53 18.77
CA PRO A 528 -13.45 -26.21 20.08
C PRO A 528 -13.32 -24.71 20.40
N PHE A 529 -14.07 -23.85 19.71
CA PHE A 529 -14.14 -22.44 20.11
C PHE A 529 -14.85 -22.28 21.45
N PRO A 530 -14.43 -21.35 22.32
CA PRO A 530 -14.99 -21.17 23.66
C PRO A 530 -16.49 -20.85 23.66
N THR A 531 -16.97 -20.19 22.60
CA THR A 531 -18.38 -19.83 22.44
C THR A 531 -18.90 -20.35 21.10
N GLU A 532 -19.98 -21.11 21.15
CA GLU A 532 -20.62 -21.67 19.96
C GLU A 532 -21.05 -20.56 19.00
N GLY A 533 -20.85 -20.76 17.70
CA GLY A 533 -21.19 -19.80 16.65
C GLY A 533 -20.25 -18.58 16.55
N LEU A 534 -19.26 -18.46 17.42
CA LEU A 534 -18.25 -17.40 17.39
C LEU A 534 -16.87 -17.97 17.05
N PRO A 535 -16.47 -18.01 15.76
CA PRO A 535 -15.22 -18.64 15.33
C PRO A 535 -14.01 -17.74 15.62
N LYS A 536 -13.82 -17.38 16.86
CA LYS A 536 -12.70 -16.57 17.34
C LYS A 536 -12.34 -16.87 18.77
N VAL A 537 -11.06 -16.75 19.07
CA VAL A 537 -10.55 -16.87 20.43
C VAL A 537 -9.32 -16.01 20.63
N MET A 538 -9.19 -15.45 21.81
CA MET A 538 -7.98 -14.79 22.30
C MET A 538 -7.39 -15.64 23.44
N VAL A 539 -6.16 -16.09 23.24
CA VAL A 539 -5.43 -16.96 24.17
C VAL A 539 -4.40 -16.13 24.91
N ASP A 540 -4.58 -15.95 26.23
CA ASP A 540 -3.61 -15.27 27.09
C ASP A 540 -2.44 -16.20 27.39
N VAL A 541 -1.29 -15.93 26.81
CA VAL A 541 -0.04 -16.68 27.01
C VAL A 541 0.95 -15.82 27.76
N ARG A 542 1.44 -16.33 28.89
CA ARG A 542 2.45 -15.66 29.70
C ARG A 542 3.80 -16.33 29.52
N GLY A 543 4.52 -15.88 28.53
CA GLY A 543 5.92 -16.24 28.28
C GLY A 543 6.80 -15.00 28.33
N GLU A 544 8.08 -15.18 28.18
CA GLU A 544 9.02 -14.06 28.07
C GLU A 544 9.42 -13.84 26.59
N GLU A 545 9.44 -12.57 26.18
CA GLU A 545 10.05 -12.20 24.90
C GLU A 545 11.56 -12.33 25.00
N ALA A 546 12.18 -12.90 23.97
CA ALA A 546 13.62 -12.93 23.78
C ALA A 546 14.00 -12.03 22.59
N GLU A 547 15.06 -11.26 22.77
CA GLU A 547 15.59 -10.43 21.70
C GLU A 547 16.40 -11.29 20.71
N VAL A 548 16.07 -11.15 19.43
CA VAL A 548 16.81 -11.72 18.31
C VAL A 548 17.06 -10.54 17.39
N TRP A 549 18.18 -9.87 17.63
CA TRP A 549 18.48 -8.58 16.97
C TRP A 549 18.37 -8.64 15.45
N PRO A 550 17.70 -7.69 14.78
CA PRO A 550 17.03 -6.50 15.34
C PRO A 550 15.55 -6.71 15.70
N SER A 551 15.11 -7.93 15.97
CA SER A 551 13.73 -8.33 16.21
C SER A 551 13.53 -9.03 17.55
N PHE A 552 12.35 -9.64 17.75
CA PHE A 552 11.96 -10.36 18.97
C PHE A 552 11.29 -11.68 18.63
N LYS A 553 11.41 -12.67 19.54
CA LYS A 553 10.65 -13.92 19.53
C LYS A 553 10.06 -14.22 20.89
N ASN A 554 9.07 -15.11 20.94
CA ASN A 554 8.45 -15.61 22.17
C ASN A 554 8.18 -17.10 22.02
N GLU A 555 8.95 -17.89 22.74
CA GLU A 555 8.88 -19.35 22.71
C GLU A 555 7.51 -19.89 23.13
N ALA A 556 6.96 -19.37 24.24
CA ALA A 556 5.69 -19.83 24.76
C ALA A 556 4.52 -19.53 23.80
N GLU A 557 4.56 -18.38 23.10
CA GLU A 557 3.59 -18.10 22.05
C GLU A 557 3.77 -19.03 20.85
N ALA A 558 5.01 -19.31 20.44
CA ALA A 558 5.29 -20.20 19.31
C ALA A 558 4.80 -21.64 19.59
N GLU A 559 5.02 -22.16 20.79
CA GLU A 559 4.47 -23.45 21.24
C GLU A 559 2.94 -23.47 21.19
N MET A 560 2.29 -22.39 21.66
CA MET A 560 0.84 -22.29 21.63
C MET A 560 0.31 -22.22 20.20
N VAL A 561 0.96 -21.43 19.33
CA VAL A 561 0.61 -21.35 17.90
C VAL A 561 0.69 -22.73 17.26
N LEU A 562 1.77 -23.48 17.49
CA LEU A 562 1.95 -24.83 16.96
C LEU A 562 0.83 -25.78 17.41
N ARG A 563 0.45 -25.75 18.69
CA ARG A 563 -0.69 -26.54 19.22
C ARG A 563 -2.00 -26.17 18.53
N VAL A 564 -2.27 -24.88 18.35
CA VAL A 564 -3.48 -24.41 17.65
C VAL A 564 -3.49 -24.87 16.19
N VAL A 565 -2.34 -24.80 15.51
CA VAL A 565 -2.19 -25.30 14.14
C VAL A 565 -2.50 -26.78 14.07
N HIS A 566 -1.86 -27.62 14.88
CA HIS A 566 -2.14 -29.07 14.93
C HIS A 566 -3.63 -29.33 15.19
N LYS A 567 -4.25 -28.59 16.11
CA LYS A 567 -5.68 -28.80 16.42
C LYS A 567 -6.57 -28.50 15.20
N PHE A 568 -6.26 -27.47 14.38
CA PHE A 568 -7.00 -27.22 13.13
C PHE A 568 -6.79 -28.31 12.11
N LEU A 569 -5.53 -28.80 11.96
CA LEU A 569 -5.22 -29.91 11.05
C LEU A 569 -5.92 -31.21 11.49
N ASP A 570 -5.94 -31.52 12.78
CA ASP A 570 -6.65 -32.66 13.36
C ASP A 570 -8.18 -32.58 13.18
N CYS A 571 -8.71 -31.37 13.06
CA CYS A 571 -10.12 -31.14 12.71
C CYS A 571 -10.38 -31.28 11.20
N GLY A 572 -9.34 -31.48 10.37
CA GLY A 572 -9.43 -31.68 8.93
C GLY A 572 -9.26 -30.44 8.09
N LEU A 573 -8.76 -29.34 8.67
CA LEU A 573 -8.43 -28.15 7.89
C LEU A 573 -7.17 -28.42 7.04
N GLN A 574 -7.23 -28.08 5.77
CA GLN A 574 -6.05 -28.18 4.88
C GLN A 574 -5.05 -27.06 5.19
N PRO A 575 -3.72 -27.34 5.19
CA PRO A 575 -2.68 -26.38 5.55
C PRO A 575 -2.76 -25.07 4.79
N GLU A 576 -3.06 -25.11 3.48
CA GLU A 576 -3.12 -23.92 2.60
C GLU A 576 -4.27 -22.96 2.95
N ARG A 577 -5.24 -23.43 3.74
CA ARG A 577 -6.36 -22.62 4.24
C ARG A 577 -6.05 -21.91 5.55
N LEU A 578 -4.88 -22.17 6.16
CA LEU A 578 -4.42 -21.59 7.41
C LEU A 578 -3.19 -20.71 7.17
N CYS A 579 -3.05 -19.62 7.90
CA CYS A 579 -1.85 -18.79 7.92
C CYS A 579 -1.57 -18.32 9.34
N VAL A 580 -0.30 -18.30 9.71
CA VAL A 580 0.18 -17.69 10.95
C VAL A 580 0.77 -16.32 10.64
N LEU A 581 0.27 -15.29 11.33
CA LEU A 581 0.76 -13.92 11.21
C LEU A 581 1.48 -13.49 12.48
N THR A 582 2.55 -12.74 12.31
CA THR A 582 3.24 -12.06 13.41
C THR A 582 3.77 -10.70 12.96
N PRO A 583 3.91 -9.69 13.80
CA PRO A 583 4.51 -8.40 13.43
C PRO A 583 6.05 -8.39 13.53
N TYR A 584 6.70 -9.52 13.85
CA TYR A 584 8.14 -9.60 14.15
C TYR A 584 8.85 -10.67 13.33
N ASP A 585 9.86 -10.27 12.55
CA ASP A 585 10.64 -11.17 11.68
C ASP A 585 11.32 -12.29 12.47
N GLY A 586 11.80 -12.00 13.70
CA GLY A 586 12.38 -13.00 14.59
C GLY A 586 11.39 -14.10 15.00
N GLN A 587 10.14 -13.74 15.21
CA GLN A 587 9.08 -14.72 15.49
C GLN A 587 8.65 -15.47 14.23
N GLU A 588 8.63 -14.80 13.08
CA GLU A 588 8.35 -15.45 11.80
C GLU A 588 9.36 -16.56 11.52
N ALA A 589 10.66 -16.22 11.61
CA ALA A 589 11.73 -17.20 11.42
C ALA A 589 11.66 -18.37 12.42
N HIS A 590 11.39 -18.05 13.68
CA HIS A 590 11.27 -19.06 14.74
C HIS A 590 10.07 -19.99 14.52
N LEU A 591 8.92 -19.45 14.13
CA LEU A 591 7.74 -20.26 13.81
C LEU A 591 7.95 -21.12 12.56
N LYS A 592 8.61 -20.61 11.52
CA LYS A 592 8.95 -21.42 10.34
C LYS A 592 9.81 -22.61 10.69
N MET A 593 10.87 -22.40 11.48
CA MET A 593 11.72 -23.49 11.99
C MET A 593 10.91 -24.54 12.74
N LYS A 594 10.02 -24.12 13.68
CA LYS A 594 9.17 -25.05 14.42
C LYS A 594 8.19 -25.81 13.52
N MET A 595 7.62 -25.16 12.50
CA MET A 595 6.74 -25.85 11.55
C MET A 595 7.51 -26.90 10.74
N GLU A 596 8.73 -26.59 10.30
CA GLU A 596 9.62 -27.54 9.62
C GLU A 596 9.99 -28.72 10.54
N GLU A 597 10.37 -28.49 11.80
CA GLU A 597 10.69 -29.54 12.79
C GLU A 597 9.52 -30.52 13.01
N HIS A 598 8.30 -30.02 12.90
CA HIS A 598 7.08 -30.81 13.08
C HIS A 598 6.44 -31.30 11.77
N ASN A 599 7.11 -31.10 10.61
CA ASN A 599 6.63 -31.45 9.28
C ASN A 599 5.24 -30.84 8.97
N VAL A 600 5.03 -29.57 9.33
CA VAL A 600 3.80 -28.83 9.11
C VAL A 600 4.03 -27.79 8.02
N ASP A 601 3.37 -27.94 6.86
CA ASP A 601 3.45 -27.02 5.74
C ASP A 601 2.36 -25.93 5.83
N VAL A 602 2.52 -24.99 6.76
CA VAL A 602 1.61 -23.86 6.97
C VAL A 602 2.35 -22.56 6.73
N GLU A 603 1.76 -21.65 5.96
CA GLU A 603 2.33 -20.34 5.69
C GLU A 603 2.49 -19.52 6.98
N VAL A 604 3.72 -19.13 7.28
CA VAL A 604 4.05 -18.18 8.35
C VAL A 604 4.64 -16.93 7.73
N THR A 605 4.09 -15.76 8.06
CA THR A 605 4.54 -14.49 7.48
C THR A 605 4.23 -13.29 8.38
N THR A 606 4.83 -12.14 8.06
CA THR A 606 4.48 -10.90 8.75
C THR A 606 3.16 -10.31 8.22
N ALA A 607 2.54 -9.44 9.04
CA ALA A 607 1.34 -8.72 8.61
C ALA A 607 1.57 -7.86 7.36
N ASP A 608 2.78 -7.32 7.20
CA ASP A 608 3.21 -6.52 6.06
C ASP A 608 3.39 -7.42 4.80
N GLY A 609 4.02 -8.59 4.95
CA GLY A 609 4.20 -9.58 3.88
C GLY A 609 2.90 -10.23 3.39
N PHE A 610 1.89 -10.31 4.26
CA PHE A 610 0.56 -10.86 3.95
C PHE A 610 -0.43 -9.84 3.39
N GLN A 611 0.06 -8.68 3.03
CA GLN A 611 -0.78 -7.63 2.53
C GLN A 611 -1.46 -7.99 1.18
N GLY A 612 -2.72 -7.59 1.04
CA GLY A 612 -3.55 -7.94 -0.13
C GLY A 612 -4.08 -9.37 -0.14
N GLN A 613 -3.55 -10.24 0.72
CA GLN A 613 -3.97 -11.64 0.83
C GLN A 613 -5.08 -11.84 1.89
N GLU A 614 -5.63 -13.02 1.93
CA GLU A 614 -6.65 -13.47 2.90
C GLU A 614 -6.57 -15.00 3.03
N ARG A 615 -6.93 -15.52 4.20
CA ARG A 615 -7.01 -16.97 4.47
C ARG A 615 -8.30 -17.29 5.19
N ASP A 616 -8.65 -18.56 5.15
CA ASP A 616 -9.84 -19.03 5.84
C ASP A 616 -9.65 -18.93 7.36
N VAL A 617 -8.51 -19.39 7.86
CA VAL A 617 -8.13 -19.30 9.27
C VAL A 617 -6.84 -18.50 9.41
N VAL A 618 -6.82 -17.56 10.35
CA VAL A 618 -5.62 -16.79 10.70
C VAL A 618 -5.32 -16.98 12.19
N ILE A 619 -4.07 -17.25 12.49
CA ILE A 619 -3.52 -17.25 13.85
C ILE A 619 -2.56 -16.07 13.95
N LEU A 620 -2.76 -15.19 14.93
CA LEU A 620 -1.92 -14.01 15.16
C LEU A 620 -1.12 -14.18 16.45
N SER A 621 0.23 -14.22 16.35
CA SER A 621 1.16 -14.18 17.48
C SER A 621 1.65 -12.76 17.72
N THR A 622 1.50 -12.24 18.95
CA THR A 622 1.82 -10.85 19.28
C THR A 622 3.21 -10.62 19.84
N VAL A 623 3.86 -11.66 20.34
CA VAL A 623 5.26 -11.76 20.76
C VAL A 623 5.60 -11.00 22.05
N ARG A 624 5.21 -9.73 22.14
CA ARG A 624 5.71 -8.78 23.13
C ARG A 624 5.14 -9.02 24.54
N THR A 625 6.02 -8.83 25.53
CA THR A 625 5.66 -9.00 26.96
C THR A 625 6.09 -7.85 27.85
N ARG A 626 7.10 -7.06 27.43
CA ARG A 626 7.65 -5.94 28.22
C ARG A 626 7.16 -4.56 27.72
N GLN A 627 7.23 -4.35 26.43
CA GLN A 627 6.82 -3.11 25.78
C GLN A 627 5.93 -3.39 24.56
N VAL A 628 4.94 -2.55 24.32
CA VAL A 628 3.98 -2.73 23.21
C VAL A 628 4.67 -2.68 21.83
N GLY A 629 5.69 -1.83 21.67
CA GLY A 629 6.47 -1.74 20.43
C GLY A 629 5.59 -1.50 19.20
N PHE A 630 5.83 -2.24 18.12
CA PHE A 630 5.08 -2.13 16.86
C PHE A 630 3.60 -2.53 16.96
N LEU A 631 3.18 -3.18 18.06
CA LEU A 631 1.78 -3.52 18.30
C LEU A 631 0.88 -2.29 18.49
N ASN A 632 1.45 -1.10 18.77
CA ASN A 632 0.68 0.15 18.88
C ASN A 632 0.25 0.73 17.52
N ASP A 633 0.71 0.16 16.41
CA ASP A 633 0.26 0.59 15.09
C ASP A 633 -1.15 0.05 14.79
N ARG A 634 -2.14 0.95 14.94
CA ARG A 634 -3.55 0.63 14.70
C ARG A 634 -3.83 0.11 13.29
N ARG A 635 -3.02 0.50 12.30
CA ARG A 635 -3.20 0.07 10.90
C ARG A 635 -2.73 -1.35 10.70
N ARG A 636 -1.57 -1.72 11.27
CA ARG A 636 -1.10 -3.10 11.27
C ARG A 636 -2.08 -4.03 11.98
N LEU A 637 -2.61 -3.58 13.14
CA LEU A 637 -3.66 -4.33 13.84
C LEU A 637 -4.89 -4.52 12.95
N ASN A 638 -5.39 -3.44 12.31
CA ASN A 638 -6.55 -3.53 11.41
C ASN A 638 -6.29 -4.52 10.27
N VAL A 639 -5.11 -4.47 9.65
CA VAL A 639 -4.73 -5.41 8.59
C VAL A 639 -4.72 -6.85 9.13
N ALA A 640 -4.02 -7.13 10.23
CA ALA A 640 -3.86 -8.48 10.77
C ALA A 640 -5.21 -9.13 11.12
N VAL A 641 -6.09 -8.41 11.82
CA VAL A 641 -7.38 -8.99 12.30
C VAL A 641 -8.45 -9.09 11.20
N THR A 642 -8.22 -8.48 10.05
CA THR A 642 -9.15 -8.50 8.91
C THR A 642 -8.71 -9.41 7.76
N ARG A 643 -7.69 -10.25 7.99
CA ARG A 643 -7.23 -11.23 6.98
C ARG A 643 -8.04 -12.53 7.00
N ALA A 644 -8.63 -12.87 8.14
CA ALA A 644 -9.40 -14.10 8.31
C ALA A 644 -10.77 -14.02 7.64
N LYS A 645 -11.16 -15.08 6.91
CA LYS A 645 -12.51 -15.25 6.36
C LYS A 645 -13.45 -15.91 7.35
N PHE A 646 -13.02 -17.01 7.93
CA PHE A 646 -13.85 -17.93 8.71
C PHE A 646 -13.51 -17.89 10.20
N ALA A 647 -12.22 -17.95 10.58
CA ALA A 647 -11.83 -17.96 11.98
C ALA A 647 -10.56 -17.16 12.28
N LEU A 648 -10.49 -16.60 13.50
CA LEU A 648 -9.35 -15.83 13.98
C LEU A 648 -8.96 -16.30 15.40
N VAL A 649 -7.69 -16.68 15.55
CA VAL A 649 -7.08 -16.97 16.85
C VAL A 649 -6.01 -15.91 17.12
N VAL A 650 -6.03 -15.29 18.29
CA VAL A 650 -5.00 -14.34 18.73
C VAL A 650 -4.29 -14.94 19.93
N VAL A 651 -2.98 -15.07 19.84
CA VAL A 651 -2.11 -15.60 20.90
C VAL A 651 -1.22 -14.46 21.39
N GLY A 652 -1.18 -14.23 22.71
CA GLY A 652 -0.33 -13.17 23.23
C GLY A 652 -0.55 -12.82 24.70
N ASN A 653 0.28 -11.92 25.21
CA ASN A 653 0.21 -11.40 26.58
C ASN A 653 -0.86 -10.30 26.70
N THR A 654 -2.06 -10.66 27.11
CA THR A 654 -3.19 -9.73 27.17
C THR A 654 -3.03 -8.63 28.22
N TRP A 655 -2.23 -8.85 29.26
CA TRP A 655 -1.90 -7.80 30.23
C TRP A 655 -1.10 -6.67 29.58
N LEU A 656 -0.13 -7.01 28.74
CA LEU A 656 0.61 -6.00 27.95
C LEU A 656 -0.29 -5.36 26.91
N LEU A 657 -1.05 -6.15 26.16
CA LEU A 657 -1.94 -5.66 25.09
C LEU A 657 -2.93 -4.61 25.62
N ARG A 658 -3.43 -4.76 26.84
CA ARG A 658 -4.33 -3.79 27.48
C ARG A 658 -3.72 -2.40 27.71
N ARG A 659 -2.41 -2.22 27.55
CA ARG A 659 -1.77 -0.89 27.66
C ARG A 659 -2.03 -0.03 26.42
N ASP A 660 -2.34 -0.65 25.29
CA ASP A 660 -2.78 0.06 24.07
C ASP A 660 -4.31 0.16 24.00
N VAL A 661 -4.84 1.27 23.52
CA VAL A 661 -6.28 1.57 23.49
C VAL A 661 -7.06 0.67 22.53
N TYR A 662 -6.47 0.29 21.40
CA TYR A 662 -7.10 -0.56 20.40
C TYR A 662 -7.12 -2.00 20.88
N TRP A 663 -5.98 -2.50 21.34
CA TRP A 663 -5.86 -3.84 21.89
C TRP A 663 -6.74 -4.05 23.13
N ARG A 664 -6.76 -3.08 24.05
CA ARG A 664 -7.67 -3.13 25.24
C ARG A 664 -9.10 -3.31 24.77
N SER A 665 -9.56 -2.50 23.82
CA SER A 665 -10.92 -2.59 23.27
C SER A 665 -11.20 -3.96 22.64
N MET A 666 -10.19 -4.59 22.00
CA MET A 666 -10.33 -5.92 21.42
C MET A 666 -10.40 -6.99 22.49
N VAL A 667 -9.51 -6.95 23.49
CA VAL A 667 -9.51 -7.88 24.63
C VAL A 667 -10.85 -7.82 25.36
N ASP A 668 -11.36 -6.62 25.66
CA ASP A 668 -12.64 -6.41 26.32
C ASP A 668 -13.80 -6.99 25.49
N HIS A 669 -13.77 -6.78 24.16
CA HIS A 669 -14.76 -7.34 23.26
C HIS A 669 -14.76 -8.87 23.25
N TYR A 670 -13.58 -9.50 23.24
CA TYR A 670 -13.46 -10.96 23.27
C TYR A 670 -13.90 -11.54 24.63
N GLN A 671 -13.55 -10.88 25.74
CA GLN A 671 -13.99 -11.28 27.09
C GLN A 671 -15.51 -11.16 27.24
N ALA A 672 -16.10 -10.05 26.79
CA ALA A 672 -17.55 -9.84 26.86
C ALA A 672 -18.36 -10.87 26.07
N GLN A 673 -17.75 -11.53 25.09
CA GLN A 673 -18.36 -12.59 24.28
C GLN A 673 -17.97 -14.01 24.70
N GLY A 674 -17.25 -14.18 25.79
CA GLY A 674 -16.77 -15.51 26.23
C GLY A 674 -15.72 -16.13 25.31
N CYS A 675 -15.09 -15.33 24.43
CA CYS A 675 -14.07 -15.79 23.47
C CYS A 675 -12.63 -15.60 23.98
N PHE A 676 -12.44 -15.54 25.28
CA PHE A 676 -11.15 -15.34 25.94
C PHE A 676 -10.77 -16.58 26.75
N VAL A 677 -9.54 -17.05 26.57
CA VAL A 677 -9.00 -18.20 27.30
C VAL A 677 -7.70 -17.82 27.97
N GLN A 678 -7.61 -18.06 29.23
CA GLN A 678 -6.39 -17.90 30.01
C GLN A 678 -5.72 -19.27 30.12
N VAL A 679 -4.52 -19.42 29.55
CA VAL A 679 -3.81 -20.69 29.62
C VAL A 679 -3.13 -20.81 30.98
N ILE A 680 -3.75 -21.57 31.88
CA ILE A 680 -3.03 -22.32 32.90
C ILE A 680 -2.58 -23.60 32.18
N LEU A 681 -1.41 -23.52 31.62
CA LEU A 681 -0.53 -24.54 30.99
C LEU A 681 -1.05 -26.00 30.87
N SER A 682 -2.20 -26.35 30.34
CA SER A 682 -2.37 -27.74 29.84
C SER A 682 -3.70 -28.12 29.19
N ASN A 683 -4.85 -27.59 29.57
CA ASN A 683 -6.08 -28.34 29.33
C ASN A 683 -6.96 -27.92 28.15
N TYR A 684 -6.89 -26.65 27.68
CA TYR A 684 -7.84 -26.17 26.68
C TYR A 684 -7.73 -26.88 25.31
N ILE A 685 -6.53 -27.32 24.94
CA ILE A 685 -6.30 -27.94 23.61
C ILE A 685 -6.29 -29.48 23.69
N ARG A 686 -6.23 -30.08 24.88
CA ARG A 686 -6.30 -31.54 25.05
C ARG A 686 -7.73 -32.08 24.98
N GLY A 687 -8.75 -31.24 25.10
CA GLY A 687 -10.14 -31.70 25.05
C GLY A 687 -10.57 -32.43 26.35
N GLU A 688 -9.92 -32.11 27.49
CA GLU A 688 -10.33 -32.53 28.82
C GLU A 688 -11.07 -31.41 29.56
#